data_3758fd30277437cdce8b64809c6017c3
#
_entry.id   3758fd30277437cdce8b64809c6017c3
#
_cell.length_a   1.000
_cell.length_b   1.000
_cell.length_c   1.000
_cell.angle_alpha   90.00
_cell.angle_beta   90.00
_cell.angle_gamma   90.00
#
_symmetry.space_group_name_H-M   'P 1'
#
loop_
_entity.id
_entity.type
_entity.pdbx_description
1 polymer ?
#
loop_
_entity_poly.entity_id
_entity_poly.type
_entity_poly.pdbx_seq_one_letter_code
_entity_poly.pdbx_strand_id
1 'polypeptide(L)'
;MRQFLLTVGWLLGGALVVAAADGVRSHPPMRPLPTASQRPLPDSPRRFVDVTRGQDTAAGTEAAPWKTLKHAVRQLRSGETLLVRGGVYHEHVALTQSGTADAPITIRGYPGELAILDGGLREFLDSPESSWRPFDGGAPGEFVSTRTYFDADDRQPPRQFLPGSWEPMWGIEEERPLALGHFADSMVPLHGYRLAIDLRSDNEYWLGNKNEMRDTGLSCGPGLWFNRETGRIHIRLAHHRLEGLGDHAYRGETDPRKLPLVIAVSFGNDVLRITGVKHVRIQDVVLRGATGSPMINVYGSQNVDLDRIAVYGGFPALLVNASQDLRITHSAFRGLAAAWTARAHMKYRGTASYQIVLQNNQPVNERIEFAHCEFTDDHDFAYLRPVKQLQFHHNFVDNFNDDGLECGPKLREHTLFIAQNRIGRCLIPFTQHEIDKDDSPLDHNPAAGVFVYRNVIDLRGGTYKSPPKEADSTGDYLRQEGHLVGDHGGPIWPVMHVYHNTLLRDTPVFRDSYLFGLGSQGLRNTERDVFNNVFVQTDRVPGVGFVAMKQAENVREGGNILWGLGEGPALDRDPFAKFRASPLFLDSQNRYPAGWTTDDRIADPHFVRLTTDRTTPPDLRLQPGSPAVNAGVPIPADWPDLLRDADGPDAGALPLSVSPWGVGIDGRVPLFGE
;
A
#
# COMPACT_ATOMS: atom_id res chain seq x y z
N MET A 1 -59.75 37.80 -26.14
CA MET A 1 -58.94 36.77 -26.75
C MET A 1 -57.67 36.58 -25.89
N ARG A 2 -57.62 35.55 -25.04
CA ARG A 2 -56.56 35.28 -24.13
C ARG A 2 -55.71 34.16 -24.73
N GLN A 3 -54.45 34.44 -24.96
CA GLN A 3 -53.46 33.44 -25.34
C GLN A 3 -52.96 32.73 -24.08
N PHE A 4 -53.05 31.40 -24.07
CA PHE A 4 -52.41 30.51 -23.10
C PHE A 4 -50.98 30.23 -23.56
N LEU A 5 -50.01 30.62 -22.75
CA LEU A 5 -48.62 30.19 -22.89
C LEU A 5 -48.41 28.95 -22.00
N LEU A 6 -48.16 27.82 -22.63
CA LEU A 6 -47.68 26.60 -21.98
C LEU A 6 -46.19 26.72 -21.75
N THR A 7 -45.78 26.80 -20.49
CA THR A 7 -44.41 26.70 -20.08
C THR A 7 -44.05 25.23 -19.86
N VAL A 8 -43.25 24.67 -20.76
CA VAL A 8 -42.63 23.34 -20.59
C VAL A 8 -41.41 23.52 -19.72
N GLY A 9 -41.48 23.05 -18.47
CA GLY A 9 -40.35 22.98 -17.56
C GLY A 9 -39.44 21.83 -17.96
N TRP A 10 -38.24 22.14 -18.38
CA TRP A 10 -37.14 21.19 -18.49
C TRP A 10 -36.59 20.94 -17.10
N LEU A 11 -36.84 19.76 -16.55
CA LEU A 11 -36.07 19.20 -15.44
C LEU A 11 -34.68 18.80 -15.97
N LEU A 12 -33.74 19.69 -15.83
CA LEU A 12 -32.32 19.37 -15.94
C LEU A 12 -31.98 18.48 -14.75
N GLY A 13 -32.00 17.18 -14.99
CA GLY A 13 -31.28 16.22 -14.14
C GLY A 13 -29.79 16.54 -14.20
N GLY A 14 -29.31 17.32 -13.24
CA GLY A 14 -27.90 17.51 -13.02
C GLY A 14 -27.29 16.17 -12.60
N ALA A 15 -26.75 15.42 -13.56
CA ALA A 15 -25.74 14.45 -13.24
C ALA A 15 -24.61 15.21 -12.53
N LEU A 16 -24.42 14.96 -11.25
CA LEU A 16 -23.17 15.31 -10.59
C LEU A 16 -22.07 14.57 -11.35
N VAL A 17 -21.48 15.26 -12.30
CA VAL A 17 -20.15 14.93 -12.79
C VAL A 17 -19.26 15.19 -11.58
N VAL A 18 -18.98 14.14 -10.80
CA VAL A 18 -17.86 14.16 -9.87
C VAL A 18 -16.65 14.38 -10.76
N ALA A 19 -16.16 15.60 -10.75
CA ALA A 19 -14.92 15.94 -11.40
C ALA A 19 -13.86 14.97 -10.87
N ALA A 20 -13.30 14.16 -11.74
CA ALA A 20 -12.07 13.44 -11.53
C ALA A 20 -10.94 14.47 -11.59
N ALA A 21 -10.97 15.42 -10.69
CA ALA A 21 -9.95 16.41 -10.50
C ALA A 21 -9.37 16.15 -9.12
N ASP A 22 -8.20 15.88 -9.08
CA ASP A 22 -7.20 15.69 -8.05
C ASP A 22 -6.67 14.27 -8.12
N GLY A 23 -5.39 14.17 -8.44
CA GLY A 23 -4.71 12.92 -8.60
C GLY A 23 -5.09 11.94 -7.49
N VAL A 24 -5.26 10.69 -7.83
CA VAL A 24 -5.76 9.63 -6.94
C VAL A 24 -5.09 9.76 -5.57
N ARG A 25 -5.86 10.19 -4.59
CA ARG A 25 -5.42 10.38 -3.21
C ARG A 25 -6.03 9.34 -2.30
N SER A 26 -5.39 9.09 -1.22
CA SER A 26 -5.69 8.03 -0.28
C SER A 26 -6.80 8.32 0.72
N HIS A 27 -7.23 9.54 0.89
CA HIS A 27 -8.37 9.85 1.75
C HIS A 27 -9.68 9.87 0.96
N PRO A 28 -10.85 10.02 1.56
CA PRO A 28 -12.10 10.11 0.82
C PRO A 28 -11.95 11.07 -0.39
N PRO A 29 -12.25 10.66 -1.60
CA PRO A 29 -13.16 9.57 -2.00
C PRO A 29 -12.53 8.21 -2.32
N MET A 30 -11.25 7.97 -2.07
CA MET A 30 -10.59 6.70 -2.43
C MET A 30 -11.06 5.49 -1.61
N ARG A 31 -11.67 5.72 -0.45
CA ARG A 31 -12.10 4.68 0.48
C ARG A 31 -13.58 4.27 0.43
N PRO A 32 -14.50 4.86 -0.34
CA PRO A 32 -15.87 4.37 -0.38
C PRO A 32 -15.92 2.93 -0.87
N LEU A 33 -16.96 2.20 -0.46
CA LEU A 33 -17.21 0.85 -0.95
C LEU A 33 -17.29 0.87 -2.50
N PRO A 34 -16.77 -0.17 -3.17
CA PRO A 34 -16.77 -0.22 -4.62
C PRO A 34 -18.20 -0.31 -5.17
N THR A 35 -18.37 0.11 -6.41
CA THR A 35 -19.60 -0.17 -7.16
C THR A 35 -19.71 -1.68 -7.40
N ALA A 36 -20.92 -2.22 -7.25
CA ALA A 36 -21.17 -3.64 -7.50
C ALA A 36 -20.82 -4.02 -8.95
N SER A 37 -20.13 -5.14 -9.11
CA SER A 37 -19.71 -5.65 -10.42
C SER A 37 -20.93 -6.02 -11.28
N GLN A 38 -20.85 -5.71 -12.56
CA GLN A 38 -21.86 -6.10 -13.56
C GLN A 38 -21.41 -7.33 -14.39
N ARG A 39 -20.43 -8.08 -13.91
CA ARG A 39 -19.93 -9.27 -14.60
C ARG A 39 -21.07 -10.25 -14.87
N PRO A 40 -21.26 -10.72 -16.12
CA PRO A 40 -22.36 -11.63 -16.48
C PRO A 40 -22.35 -12.93 -15.65
N LEU A 41 -23.51 -13.53 -15.47
CA LEU A 41 -23.63 -14.82 -14.81
C LEU A 41 -22.80 -15.88 -15.57
N PRO A 42 -22.12 -16.80 -14.86
CA PRO A 42 -21.30 -17.85 -15.50
C PRO A 42 -22.20 -18.96 -16.09
N ASP A 43 -21.65 -19.67 -17.08
CA ASP A 43 -22.28 -20.85 -17.65
C ASP A 43 -22.09 -22.12 -16.79
N SER A 44 -21.13 -22.10 -15.83
CA SER A 44 -20.87 -23.20 -14.91
C SER A 44 -22.07 -23.49 -14.00
N PRO A 45 -22.16 -24.69 -13.39
CA PRO A 45 -23.19 -24.99 -12.40
C PRO A 45 -23.16 -23.98 -11.24
N ARG A 46 -24.30 -23.40 -10.95
CA ARG A 46 -24.45 -22.28 -10.01
C ARG A 46 -25.00 -22.74 -8.66
N ARG A 47 -24.42 -22.24 -7.59
CA ARG A 47 -24.92 -22.29 -6.21
C ARG A 47 -25.17 -20.88 -5.72
N PHE A 48 -26.03 -20.73 -4.73
CA PHE A 48 -26.43 -19.42 -4.24
C PHE A 48 -26.38 -19.37 -2.73
N VAL A 49 -25.87 -18.28 -2.19
CA VAL A 49 -25.93 -17.91 -0.77
C VAL A 49 -26.55 -16.53 -0.64
N ASP A 50 -27.51 -16.39 0.31
CA ASP A 50 -28.27 -15.16 0.54
C ASP A 50 -28.45 -14.99 2.04
N VAL A 51 -27.79 -13.98 2.62
CA VAL A 51 -27.81 -13.74 4.07
C VAL A 51 -29.20 -13.41 4.60
N THR A 52 -30.08 -12.87 3.74
CA THR A 52 -31.44 -12.43 4.10
C THR A 52 -32.46 -13.53 3.95
N ARG A 53 -32.48 -14.24 2.81
CA ARG A 53 -33.53 -15.20 2.45
C ARG A 53 -33.10 -16.66 2.61
N GLY A 54 -31.80 -16.90 2.74
CA GLY A 54 -31.23 -18.24 2.72
C GLY A 54 -31.48 -19.03 3.99
N GLN A 55 -31.34 -20.36 3.85
CA GLN A 55 -31.34 -21.33 4.95
C GLN A 55 -30.26 -22.39 4.67
N ASP A 56 -29.42 -22.72 5.65
CA ASP A 56 -28.31 -23.67 5.43
C ASP A 56 -28.79 -25.13 5.21
N THR A 57 -30.04 -25.43 5.51
CA THR A 57 -30.69 -26.69 5.18
C THR A 57 -31.28 -26.74 3.76
N ALA A 58 -31.22 -25.64 3.01
CA ALA A 58 -31.75 -25.54 1.66
C ALA A 58 -30.81 -26.19 0.62
N ALA A 59 -31.26 -26.29 -0.63
CA ALA A 59 -30.52 -26.96 -1.68
C ALA A 59 -29.36 -26.13 -2.31
N GLY A 60 -29.22 -24.86 -1.93
CA GLY A 60 -28.23 -23.95 -2.52
C GLY A 60 -28.54 -23.52 -3.95
N THR A 61 -29.82 -23.60 -4.36
CA THR A 61 -30.28 -23.10 -5.67
C THR A 61 -30.73 -21.65 -5.55
N GLU A 62 -30.99 -20.99 -6.67
CA GLU A 62 -31.46 -19.60 -6.68
C GLU A 62 -32.80 -19.42 -5.93
N ALA A 63 -33.73 -20.38 -6.07
CA ALA A 63 -35.01 -20.39 -5.39
C ALA A 63 -34.92 -20.80 -3.91
N ALA A 64 -33.88 -21.54 -3.52
CA ALA A 64 -33.67 -22.04 -2.17
C ALA A 64 -32.16 -21.91 -1.79
N PRO A 65 -31.66 -20.65 -1.60
CA PRO A 65 -30.25 -20.40 -1.34
C PRO A 65 -29.82 -20.84 0.07
N TRP A 66 -28.55 -21.10 0.27
CA TRP A 66 -27.95 -21.21 1.58
C TRP A 66 -27.91 -19.87 2.29
N LYS A 67 -27.77 -19.85 3.60
CA LYS A 67 -27.76 -18.61 4.38
C LYS A 67 -26.36 -18.10 4.66
N THR A 68 -25.43 -18.98 5.05
CA THR A 68 -24.10 -18.61 5.51
C THR A 68 -23.02 -18.96 4.48
N LEU A 69 -22.03 -18.09 4.36
CA LEU A 69 -20.84 -18.36 3.51
C LEU A 69 -20.06 -19.55 4.06
N LYS A 70 -19.92 -19.63 5.40
CA LYS A 70 -19.22 -20.75 6.06
C LYS A 70 -19.84 -22.11 5.72
N HIS A 71 -21.15 -22.19 5.60
CA HIS A 71 -21.84 -23.40 5.15
C HIS A 71 -21.62 -23.60 3.65
N ALA A 72 -21.90 -22.58 2.85
CA ALA A 72 -21.89 -22.66 1.40
C ALA A 72 -20.55 -23.14 0.83
N VAL A 73 -19.43 -22.56 1.30
CA VAL A 73 -18.09 -22.94 0.78
C VAL A 73 -17.73 -24.39 1.03
N ARG A 74 -18.26 -25.01 2.06
CA ARG A 74 -18.03 -26.43 2.39
C ARG A 74 -18.80 -27.38 1.46
N GLN A 75 -19.88 -26.91 0.84
CA GLN A 75 -20.73 -27.71 -0.04
C GLN A 75 -20.25 -27.70 -1.49
N LEU A 76 -19.35 -26.77 -1.84
CA LEU A 76 -18.88 -26.61 -3.23
C LEU A 76 -18.12 -27.82 -3.74
N ARG A 77 -18.35 -28.12 -5.01
CA ARG A 77 -17.65 -29.14 -5.78
C ARG A 77 -16.87 -28.51 -6.92
N SER A 78 -15.88 -29.24 -7.42
CA SER A 78 -15.11 -28.83 -8.59
C SER A 78 -16.03 -28.41 -9.74
N GLY A 79 -15.76 -27.26 -10.35
CA GLY A 79 -16.53 -26.67 -11.44
C GLY A 79 -17.75 -25.86 -11.06
N GLU A 80 -18.13 -25.83 -9.78
CA GLU A 80 -19.27 -25.02 -9.34
C GLU A 80 -18.88 -23.55 -9.07
N THR A 81 -19.81 -22.65 -9.36
CA THR A 81 -19.73 -21.24 -8.98
C THR A 81 -20.73 -20.91 -7.89
N LEU A 82 -20.25 -20.43 -6.75
CA LEU A 82 -21.06 -19.84 -5.69
C LEU A 82 -21.31 -18.36 -6.01
N LEU A 83 -22.55 -18.01 -6.22
CA LEU A 83 -23.03 -16.62 -6.36
C LEU A 83 -23.45 -16.09 -4.97
N VAL A 84 -22.72 -15.10 -4.51
CA VAL A 84 -22.94 -14.46 -3.21
C VAL A 84 -23.86 -13.26 -3.40
N ARG A 85 -25.10 -13.34 -2.89
CA ARG A 85 -26.08 -12.27 -2.96
C ARG A 85 -25.64 -11.07 -2.11
N GLY A 86 -26.13 -9.89 -2.47
CA GLY A 86 -25.81 -8.66 -1.75
C GLY A 86 -26.19 -8.70 -0.28
N GLY A 87 -25.38 -8.08 0.54
CA GLY A 87 -25.57 -7.98 1.99
C GLY A 87 -24.27 -8.16 2.78
N VAL A 88 -24.38 -8.04 4.10
CA VAL A 88 -23.24 -8.15 5.01
C VAL A 88 -23.29 -9.53 5.70
N TYR A 89 -22.27 -10.33 5.45
CA TYR A 89 -22.05 -11.65 6.05
C TYR A 89 -21.05 -11.50 7.20
N HIS A 90 -21.57 -11.45 8.43
CA HIS A 90 -20.74 -11.37 9.64
C HIS A 90 -20.19 -12.76 9.99
N GLU A 91 -19.11 -13.14 9.30
CA GLU A 91 -18.55 -14.48 9.38
C GLU A 91 -17.03 -14.50 9.23
N HIS A 92 -16.41 -15.54 9.80
CA HIS A 92 -15.04 -15.96 9.47
C HIS A 92 -15.13 -17.21 8.60
N VAL A 93 -14.60 -17.15 7.39
CA VAL A 93 -14.76 -18.21 6.37
C VAL A 93 -13.43 -18.93 6.15
N ALA A 94 -13.48 -20.26 6.26
CA ALA A 94 -12.34 -21.11 5.90
C ALA A 94 -12.68 -21.92 4.65
N LEU A 95 -11.92 -21.71 3.59
CA LEU A 95 -12.01 -22.42 2.32
C LEU A 95 -10.98 -23.55 2.28
N THR A 96 -11.47 -24.77 2.13
CA THR A 96 -10.65 -26.01 2.09
C THR A 96 -10.99 -26.89 0.90
N GLN A 97 -11.96 -26.51 0.07
CA GLN A 97 -12.37 -27.25 -1.10
C GLN A 97 -11.52 -26.84 -2.32
N SER A 98 -11.16 -27.82 -3.14
CA SER A 98 -10.35 -27.60 -4.34
C SER A 98 -11.15 -27.87 -5.60
N GLY A 99 -10.87 -27.10 -6.64
CA GLY A 99 -11.24 -27.41 -8.02
C GLY A 99 -10.17 -28.22 -8.71
N THR A 100 -10.28 -28.31 -10.04
CA THR A 100 -9.24 -28.81 -10.95
C THR A 100 -8.92 -27.74 -12.00
N ALA A 101 -7.86 -27.93 -12.77
CA ALA A 101 -7.47 -26.97 -13.80
C ALA A 101 -8.62 -26.70 -14.81
N ASP A 102 -9.32 -27.74 -15.22
CA ASP A 102 -10.43 -27.64 -16.18
C ASP A 102 -11.77 -27.28 -15.51
N ALA A 103 -11.88 -27.43 -14.21
CA ALA A 103 -13.10 -27.22 -13.44
C ALA A 103 -12.80 -26.52 -12.09
N PRO A 104 -12.37 -25.24 -12.09
CA PRO A 104 -12.08 -24.51 -10.86
C PRO A 104 -13.34 -24.24 -10.04
N ILE A 105 -13.19 -24.11 -8.74
CA ILE A 105 -14.24 -23.55 -7.86
C ILE A 105 -14.18 -22.04 -7.98
N THR A 106 -15.34 -21.42 -8.17
CA THR A 106 -15.45 -19.94 -8.20
C THR A 106 -16.42 -19.46 -7.11
N ILE A 107 -16.00 -18.45 -6.34
CA ILE A 107 -16.82 -17.75 -5.36
C ILE A 107 -16.87 -16.28 -5.81
N ARG A 108 -18.06 -15.73 -6.07
CA ARG A 108 -18.14 -14.35 -6.56
C ARG A 108 -19.44 -13.65 -6.20
N GLY A 109 -19.37 -12.31 -6.11
CA GLY A 109 -20.53 -11.47 -5.95
C GLY A 109 -21.56 -11.64 -7.08
N TYR A 110 -22.83 -11.56 -6.74
CA TYR A 110 -23.92 -11.58 -7.71
C TYR A 110 -23.91 -10.26 -8.53
N PRO A 111 -24.13 -10.30 -9.85
CA PRO A 111 -24.14 -9.09 -10.69
C PRO A 111 -25.06 -8.00 -10.16
N GLY A 112 -24.56 -6.78 -10.03
CA GLY A 112 -25.32 -5.62 -9.55
C GLY A 112 -25.57 -5.59 -8.04
N GLU A 113 -25.01 -6.54 -7.29
CA GLU A 113 -25.16 -6.60 -5.83
C GLU A 113 -23.79 -6.57 -5.14
N LEU A 114 -23.69 -5.91 -3.99
CA LEU A 114 -22.47 -5.81 -3.22
C LEU A 114 -22.47 -6.86 -2.11
N ALA A 115 -21.60 -7.86 -2.24
CA ALA A 115 -21.38 -8.91 -1.25
C ALA A 115 -20.23 -8.50 -0.32
N ILE A 116 -20.51 -8.40 0.99
CA ILE A 116 -19.53 -7.96 1.99
C ILE A 116 -19.32 -9.08 3.02
N LEU A 117 -18.10 -9.61 3.10
CA LEU A 117 -17.64 -10.47 4.19
C LEU A 117 -17.05 -9.59 5.28
N ASP A 118 -17.68 -9.59 6.45
CA ASP A 118 -17.36 -8.75 7.59
C ASP A 118 -17.02 -9.60 8.81
N GLY A 119 -15.78 -9.55 9.26
CA GLY A 119 -15.35 -10.21 10.50
C GLY A 119 -15.62 -9.40 11.77
N GLY A 120 -16.24 -8.24 11.63
CA GLY A 120 -16.53 -7.33 12.73
C GLY A 120 -17.74 -7.71 13.58
N LEU A 121 -17.88 -6.97 14.65
CA LEU A 121 -18.97 -7.12 15.62
C LEU A 121 -20.22 -6.41 15.11
N ARG A 122 -21.24 -7.18 14.84
CA ARG A 122 -22.45 -6.76 14.13
C ARG A 122 -23.19 -5.59 14.80
N GLU A 123 -23.25 -5.58 16.13
CA GLU A 123 -24.00 -4.61 16.90
C GLU A 123 -23.57 -3.16 16.71
N PHE A 124 -22.29 -2.91 16.47
CA PHE A 124 -21.79 -1.55 16.23
C PHE A 124 -22.16 -1.00 14.85
N LEU A 125 -22.50 -1.89 13.93
CA LEU A 125 -23.00 -1.53 12.61
C LEU A 125 -24.52 -1.38 12.61
N ASP A 126 -25.25 -2.36 13.17
CA ASP A 126 -26.69 -2.50 13.05
C ASP A 126 -27.48 -1.74 14.13
N SER A 127 -26.88 -1.51 15.32
CA SER A 127 -27.55 -0.93 16.49
C SER A 127 -26.59 -0.09 17.34
N PRO A 128 -25.91 0.92 16.74
CA PRO A 128 -24.91 1.70 17.45
C PRO A 128 -25.48 2.44 18.67
N GLU A 129 -26.73 2.86 18.61
CA GLU A 129 -27.44 3.60 19.67
C GLU A 129 -27.51 2.84 20.99
N SER A 130 -27.58 1.50 20.94
CA SER A 130 -27.63 0.62 22.11
C SER A 130 -26.29 -0.03 22.46
N SER A 131 -25.33 0.06 21.56
CA SER A 131 -24.02 -0.60 21.69
C SER A 131 -23.03 0.20 22.53
N TRP A 132 -23.27 1.50 22.69
CA TRP A 132 -22.40 2.42 23.42
C TRP A 132 -23.11 3.10 24.59
N ARG A 133 -22.38 3.38 25.63
CA ARG A 133 -22.79 4.28 26.74
C ARG A 133 -21.65 5.21 27.10
N PRO A 134 -21.96 6.44 27.57
CA PRO A 134 -20.93 7.35 28.10
C PRO A 134 -20.09 6.66 29.18
N PHE A 135 -18.83 7.04 29.28
CA PHE A 135 -17.90 6.54 30.29
C PHE A 135 -17.38 7.66 31.18
N ASP A 136 -17.97 7.82 32.36
CA ASP A 136 -17.67 8.91 33.30
C ASP A 136 -16.28 8.81 33.95
N GLY A 137 -15.64 7.62 33.90
CA GLY A 137 -14.30 7.37 34.44
C GLY A 137 -13.15 7.67 33.47
N GLY A 138 -13.44 8.28 32.31
CA GLY A 138 -12.47 8.49 31.23
C GLY A 138 -12.29 9.97 30.85
N ALA A 139 -11.81 10.19 29.62
CA ALA A 139 -11.70 11.53 29.07
C ALA A 139 -13.06 12.06 28.57
N PRO A 140 -13.23 13.38 28.46
CA PRO A 140 -14.45 13.95 27.88
C PRO A 140 -14.73 13.38 26.48
N GLY A 141 -15.97 12.93 26.25
CA GLY A 141 -16.38 12.30 25.00
C GLY A 141 -15.93 10.84 24.82
N GLU A 142 -15.47 10.19 25.90
CA GLU A 142 -15.19 8.75 25.91
C GLU A 142 -16.48 7.96 26.11
N PHE A 143 -16.68 6.94 25.30
CA PHE A 143 -17.75 5.96 25.42
C PHE A 143 -17.17 4.58 25.61
N VAL A 144 -17.97 3.67 26.16
CA VAL A 144 -17.60 2.28 26.38
C VAL A 144 -18.70 1.35 25.87
N SER A 145 -18.31 0.20 25.35
CA SER A 145 -19.25 -0.82 24.87
C SER A 145 -20.18 -1.29 25.98
N THR A 146 -21.44 -1.51 25.66
CA THR A 146 -22.44 -2.05 26.60
C THR A 146 -22.21 -3.54 26.89
N ARG A 147 -21.61 -4.28 25.94
CA ARG A 147 -21.23 -5.69 26.08
C ARG A 147 -19.74 -5.84 26.41
N THR A 148 -19.38 -7.01 26.89
CA THR A 148 -18.00 -7.46 27.09
C THR A 148 -17.63 -8.49 26.03
N TYR A 149 -16.33 -8.51 25.64
CA TYR A 149 -15.78 -9.36 24.59
C TYR A 149 -14.59 -10.12 25.16
N PHE A 150 -14.79 -11.38 25.49
CA PHE A 150 -13.75 -12.32 25.88
C PHE A 150 -13.83 -13.52 24.94
N ASP A 151 -12.74 -14.28 24.84
CA ASP A 151 -12.78 -15.57 24.18
C ASP A 151 -13.85 -16.46 24.84
N ALA A 152 -14.67 -17.08 23.99
CA ALA A 152 -15.83 -17.85 24.45
C ALA A 152 -15.44 -19.10 25.30
N ASP A 153 -14.25 -19.65 25.04
CA ASP A 153 -13.83 -20.94 25.61
C ASP A 153 -13.13 -20.82 26.97
N ASP A 154 -12.40 -19.73 27.24
CA ASP A 154 -11.62 -19.63 28.48
C ASP A 154 -11.70 -18.25 29.18
N ARG A 155 -12.54 -17.34 28.70
CA ARG A 155 -12.65 -15.95 29.17
C ARG A 155 -11.34 -15.18 29.13
N GLN A 156 -10.42 -15.61 28.30
CA GLN A 156 -9.18 -14.87 28.09
C GLN A 156 -9.43 -13.63 27.21
N PRO A 157 -8.66 -12.57 27.43
CA PRO A 157 -8.71 -11.44 26.53
C PRO A 157 -8.28 -11.88 25.12
N PRO A 158 -8.71 -11.16 24.08
CA PRO A 158 -8.31 -11.43 22.72
C PRO A 158 -6.80 -11.60 22.61
N ARG A 159 -6.35 -12.64 21.93
CA ARG A 159 -4.93 -12.92 21.69
C ARG A 159 -4.51 -12.35 20.36
N GLN A 160 -3.28 -11.91 20.30
CA GLN A 160 -2.69 -11.46 19.03
C GLN A 160 -2.23 -12.67 18.23
N PHE A 161 -2.56 -12.66 16.94
CA PHE A 161 -1.86 -13.48 15.97
C PHE A 161 -0.51 -12.79 15.65
N LEU A 162 0.58 -13.38 16.08
CA LEU A 162 1.91 -12.98 15.66
C LEU A 162 2.33 -13.94 14.55
N PRO A 163 2.40 -13.53 13.29
CA PRO A 163 3.20 -14.27 12.32
C PRO A 163 4.63 -14.28 12.85
N GLY A 164 5.23 -15.45 13.00
CA GLY A 164 6.44 -15.68 13.77
C GLY A 164 7.52 -14.61 13.62
N SER A 165 8.20 -14.32 14.69
CA SER A 165 9.41 -13.51 14.85
C SER A 165 9.30 -11.97 14.75
N TRP A 166 8.14 -11.38 14.81
CA TRP A 166 8.07 -9.93 15.03
C TRP A 166 8.30 -9.65 16.51
N GLU A 167 9.55 -9.42 16.85
CA GLU A 167 9.88 -8.81 18.15
C GLU A 167 9.14 -7.47 18.28
N PRO A 168 8.74 -7.07 19.49
CA PRO A 168 8.16 -5.76 19.70
C PRO A 168 9.16 -4.72 19.17
N MET A 169 8.88 -4.19 18.00
CA MET A 169 9.73 -3.18 17.40
C MET A 169 9.87 -2.03 18.39
N TRP A 170 11.09 -1.74 18.81
CA TRP A 170 11.49 -0.58 19.59
C TRP A 170 11.18 -0.58 21.09
N GLY A 171 11.22 -1.72 21.77
CA GLY A 171 11.25 -1.77 23.22
C GLY A 171 10.00 -1.25 23.92
N ILE A 172 8.86 -1.21 23.22
CA ILE A 172 7.55 -1.12 23.83
C ILE A 172 7.06 -2.55 23.94
N GLU A 173 7.21 -3.16 25.11
CA GLU A 173 6.76 -4.51 25.43
C GLU A 173 5.22 -4.64 25.38
N GLU A 174 4.55 -3.60 24.97
CA GLU A 174 3.11 -3.52 24.99
C GLU A 174 2.53 -3.98 23.67
N GLU A 175 1.54 -4.79 23.81
CA GLU A 175 0.83 -5.52 22.78
C GLU A 175 0.22 -4.62 21.69
N ARG A 176 0.04 -5.18 20.52
CA ARG A 176 -0.66 -4.53 19.41
C ARG A 176 -2.10 -4.18 19.80
N PRO A 177 -2.75 -3.20 19.14
CA PRO A 177 -4.13 -2.89 19.43
C PRO A 177 -5.02 -4.11 19.21
N LEU A 178 -5.89 -4.39 20.18
CA LEU A 178 -6.81 -5.52 20.15
C LEU A 178 -8.16 -5.17 19.52
N ALA A 179 -8.44 -3.89 19.34
CA ALA A 179 -9.62 -3.41 18.63
C ALA A 179 -9.21 -2.46 17.51
N LEU A 180 -9.76 -2.69 16.33
CA LEU A 180 -9.65 -1.82 15.17
C LEU A 180 -11.03 -1.50 14.62
N GLY A 181 -11.17 -0.41 13.90
CA GLY A 181 -12.44 -0.05 13.32
C GLY A 181 -12.36 0.94 12.17
N HIS A 182 -13.51 1.16 11.55
CA HIS A 182 -13.70 2.11 10.46
C HIS A 182 -15.06 2.78 10.59
N PHE A 183 -15.19 3.99 10.11
CA PHE A 183 -16.48 4.59 9.82
C PHE A 183 -17.10 3.82 8.65
N ALA A 184 -18.30 3.27 8.83
CA ALA A 184 -18.86 2.31 7.87
C ALA A 184 -19.27 2.94 6.52
N ASP A 185 -19.56 4.23 6.49
CA ASP A 185 -19.96 4.99 5.30
C ASP A 185 -18.78 5.37 4.39
N SER A 186 -17.66 5.72 4.99
CA SER A 186 -16.48 6.22 4.29
C SER A 186 -15.31 5.23 4.27
N MET A 187 -15.39 4.20 5.12
CA MET A 187 -14.31 3.24 5.39
C MET A 187 -12.99 3.89 5.83
N VAL A 188 -13.07 5.12 6.38
CA VAL A 188 -11.92 5.77 7.02
C VAL A 188 -11.62 5.05 8.33
N PRO A 189 -10.36 4.66 8.60
CA PRO A 189 -10.03 3.90 9.80
C PRO A 189 -10.10 4.74 11.06
N LEU A 190 -10.46 4.09 12.15
CA LEU A 190 -10.30 4.55 13.51
C LEU A 190 -8.94 4.08 14.04
N HIS A 191 -8.23 4.95 14.74
CA HIS A 191 -6.93 4.58 15.30
C HIS A 191 -7.09 3.48 16.37
N GLY A 192 -6.32 2.40 16.23
CA GLY A 192 -6.25 1.35 17.25
C GLY A 192 -5.25 1.73 18.34
N TYR A 193 -5.74 2.21 19.47
CA TYR A 193 -4.89 2.55 20.60
C TYR A 193 -4.42 1.32 21.36
N ARG A 194 -3.14 1.29 21.70
CA ARG A 194 -2.55 0.26 22.60
C ARG A 194 -2.79 0.60 24.06
N LEU A 195 -2.79 1.89 24.39
CA LEU A 195 -2.84 2.41 25.75
C LEU A 195 -4.04 3.32 25.98
N ALA A 196 -4.67 3.19 27.13
CA ALA A 196 -5.75 4.09 27.55
C ALA A 196 -5.29 5.54 27.67
N ILE A 197 -4.05 5.78 28.08
CA ILE A 197 -3.50 7.14 28.21
C ILE A 197 -3.44 7.87 26.87
N ASP A 198 -3.18 7.14 25.77
CA ASP A 198 -3.15 7.73 24.43
C ASP A 198 -4.57 8.09 23.96
N LEU A 199 -5.56 7.18 24.11
CA LEU A 199 -6.95 7.46 23.79
C LEU A 199 -7.48 8.68 24.54
N ARG A 200 -7.05 8.87 25.80
CA ARG A 200 -7.50 9.92 26.71
C ARG A 200 -6.69 11.20 26.62
N SER A 201 -5.57 11.18 25.89
CA SER A 201 -4.70 12.34 25.74
C SER A 201 -5.35 13.44 24.89
N ASP A 202 -5.02 14.68 25.21
CA ASP A 202 -5.30 15.85 24.39
C ASP A 202 -4.02 16.34 23.65
N ASN A 203 -2.88 15.68 23.89
CA ASN A 203 -1.63 15.99 23.22
C ASN A 203 -1.55 15.28 21.87
N GLU A 204 -1.43 16.04 20.80
CA GLU A 204 -1.33 15.54 19.42
C GLU A 204 0.09 15.65 18.84
N TYR A 205 1.07 16.09 19.66
CA TYR A 205 2.44 16.31 19.22
C TYR A 205 3.37 15.20 19.68
N TRP A 206 4.15 14.65 18.75
CA TRP A 206 5.24 13.73 19.06
C TRP A 206 6.39 14.45 19.76
N LEU A 207 6.81 13.99 20.94
CA LEU A 207 7.88 14.61 21.74
C LEU A 207 9.28 14.10 21.39
N GLY A 208 9.41 13.21 20.39
CA GLY A 208 10.71 12.70 19.96
C GLY A 208 11.32 11.62 20.84
N ASN A 209 10.79 11.41 22.05
CA ASN A 209 11.27 10.44 23.01
C ASN A 209 10.15 9.47 23.42
N LYS A 210 10.38 8.18 23.21
CA LYS A 210 9.41 7.13 23.53
C LYS A 210 9.03 7.08 25.01
N ASN A 211 9.97 7.38 25.91
CA ASN A 211 9.77 7.31 27.35
C ASN A 211 8.92 8.51 27.85
N GLU A 212 9.13 9.68 27.29
CA GLU A 212 8.35 10.88 27.64
C GLU A 212 6.87 10.74 27.26
N MET A 213 6.57 9.96 26.22
CA MET A 213 5.20 9.70 25.78
C MET A 213 4.43 8.75 26.70
N ARG A 214 5.10 7.97 27.54
CA ARG A 214 4.43 7.03 28.47
C ARG A 214 3.59 7.75 29.52
N ASP A 215 4.05 8.91 29.97
CA ASP A 215 3.40 9.66 31.05
C ASP A 215 2.39 10.69 30.52
N THR A 216 2.54 11.15 29.31
CA THR A 216 1.70 12.23 28.73
C THR A 216 0.65 11.75 27.75
N GLY A 217 0.85 10.59 27.14
CA GLY A 217 0.03 10.07 26.07
C GLY A 217 0.15 10.84 24.75
N LEU A 218 -0.29 10.23 23.66
CA LEU A 218 -0.35 10.83 22.33
C LEU A 218 -1.71 10.57 21.70
N SER A 219 -2.50 11.61 21.50
CA SER A 219 -3.74 11.52 20.73
C SER A 219 -3.43 11.36 19.25
N CYS A 220 -3.91 10.26 18.67
CA CYS A 220 -3.75 9.93 17.25
C CYS A 220 -5.04 10.17 16.45
N GLY A 221 -5.99 10.92 17.01
CA GLY A 221 -7.31 11.18 16.44
C GLY A 221 -8.39 10.19 16.87
N PRO A 222 -9.53 10.16 16.19
CA PRO A 222 -10.63 9.24 16.49
C PRO A 222 -10.18 7.80 16.55
N GLY A 223 -10.52 7.08 17.64
CA GLY A 223 -10.00 5.74 17.79
C GLY A 223 -10.60 4.92 18.91
N LEU A 224 -10.10 3.71 19.03
CA LEU A 224 -10.58 2.63 19.91
C LEU A 224 -9.44 2.10 20.80
N TRP A 225 -9.78 1.72 22.03
CA TRP A 225 -8.92 0.98 22.93
C TRP A 225 -9.68 -0.18 23.54
N PHE A 226 -9.08 -1.36 23.59
CA PHE A 226 -9.64 -2.52 24.24
C PHE A 226 -9.11 -2.65 25.68
N ASN A 227 -10.00 -2.59 26.65
CA ASN A 227 -9.65 -2.82 28.04
C ASN A 227 -9.67 -4.32 28.36
N ARG A 228 -8.50 -4.92 28.54
CA ARG A 228 -8.34 -6.36 28.80
C ARG A 228 -8.95 -6.81 30.13
N GLU A 229 -8.95 -5.97 31.16
CA GLU A 229 -9.46 -6.32 32.48
C GLU A 229 -10.98 -6.43 32.47
N THR A 230 -11.62 -5.51 31.76
CA THR A 230 -13.09 -5.44 31.70
C THR A 230 -13.69 -6.14 30.49
N GLY A 231 -12.86 -6.49 29.49
CA GLY A 231 -13.31 -7.04 28.20
C GLY A 231 -14.12 -6.04 27.37
N ARG A 232 -13.96 -4.74 27.60
CA ARG A 232 -14.76 -3.70 26.94
C ARG A 232 -13.95 -2.89 25.95
N ILE A 233 -14.63 -2.44 24.92
CA ILE A 233 -14.07 -1.51 23.91
C ILE A 233 -14.42 -0.09 24.37
N HIS A 234 -13.39 0.76 24.45
CA HIS A 234 -13.54 2.19 24.67
C HIS A 234 -13.34 2.91 23.33
N ILE A 235 -14.10 3.97 23.10
CA ILE A 235 -14.04 4.79 21.90
C ILE A 235 -14.06 6.27 22.26
N ARG A 236 -13.26 7.06 21.54
CA ARG A 236 -13.29 8.52 21.61
C ARG A 236 -13.15 9.10 20.20
N LEU A 237 -14.16 9.88 19.79
CA LEU A 237 -14.23 10.51 18.47
C LEU A 237 -13.98 12.01 18.59
N ALA A 238 -12.88 12.40 19.25
CA ALA A 238 -12.55 13.80 19.47
C ALA A 238 -12.09 14.50 18.19
N HIS A 239 -12.46 15.77 18.05
CA HIS A 239 -11.95 16.64 17.00
C HIS A 239 -10.48 16.93 17.20
N HIS A 240 -9.73 17.03 16.12
CA HIS A 240 -8.34 17.47 16.17
C HIS A 240 -8.22 18.94 16.61
N ARG A 241 -7.20 19.22 17.39
CA ARG A 241 -6.80 20.58 17.81
C ARG A 241 -5.55 21.06 17.10
N LEU A 242 -4.85 20.15 16.43
CA LEU A 242 -3.60 20.40 15.73
C LEU A 242 -3.86 21.37 14.57
N GLU A 243 -3.23 22.54 14.63
CA GLU A 243 -3.20 23.47 13.52
C GLU A 243 -2.37 22.90 12.38
N GLY A 244 -2.73 23.18 11.13
CA GLY A 244 -2.00 22.71 9.96
C GLY A 244 -2.51 21.41 9.35
N LEU A 245 -3.37 20.64 10.02
CA LEU A 245 -4.05 19.51 9.36
C LEU A 245 -5.04 19.97 8.29
N GLY A 246 -5.55 21.20 8.35
CA GLY A 246 -6.49 21.73 7.37
C GLY A 246 -7.69 20.80 7.17
N ASP A 247 -7.99 20.49 5.92
CA ASP A 247 -9.10 19.59 5.54
C ASP A 247 -8.85 18.14 5.92
N HIS A 248 -7.64 17.78 6.35
CA HIS A 248 -7.33 16.43 6.83
C HIS A 248 -7.77 16.21 8.28
N ALA A 249 -8.12 17.26 9.03
CA ALA A 249 -8.54 17.13 10.41
C ALA A 249 -9.94 16.51 10.54
N TYR A 250 -10.11 15.62 11.50
CA TYR A 250 -11.45 15.11 11.83
C TYR A 250 -12.32 16.23 12.44
N ARG A 251 -13.50 16.44 11.86
CA ARG A 251 -14.51 17.42 12.28
C ARG A 251 -15.93 16.83 12.31
N GLY A 252 -16.03 15.49 12.23
CA GLY A 252 -17.32 14.78 12.15
C GLY A 252 -18.07 14.64 13.47
N GLU A 253 -19.05 13.74 13.52
CA GLU A 253 -19.85 13.42 14.71
C GLU A 253 -18.96 12.77 15.79
N THR A 254 -19.13 13.21 17.05
CA THR A 254 -18.35 12.72 18.20
C THR A 254 -19.10 11.72 19.06
N ASP A 255 -20.39 11.54 18.86
CA ASP A 255 -21.22 10.56 19.56
C ASP A 255 -21.30 9.25 18.73
N PRO A 256 -20.62 8.17 19.15
CA PRO A 256 -20.60 6.92 18.40
C PRO A 256 -21.95 6.23 18.31
N ARG A 257 -22.94 6.59 19.14
CA ARG A 257 -24.30 6.06 19.08
C ARG A 257 -25.07 6.49 17.83
N LYS A 258 -24.59 7.54 17.17
CA LYS A 258 -25.18 8.08 15.95
C LYS A 258 -24.51 7.59 14.67
N LEU A 259 -23.47 6.79 14.80
CA LEU A 259 -22.63 6.37 13.68
C LEU A 259 -22.59 4.85 13.54
N PRO A 260 -22.92 4.29 12.38
CA PRO A 260 -22.60 2.90 12.10
C PRO A 260 -21.07 2.75 11.97
N LEU A 261 -20.52 1.83 12.74
CA LEU A 261 -19.08 1.56 12.78
C LEU A 261 -18.80 0.09 12.48
N VAL A 262 -17.78 -0.17 11.70
CA VAL A 262 -17.20 -1.51 11.55
C VAL A 262 -16.15 -1.67 12.63
N ILE A 263 -16.39 -2.50 13.63
CA ILE A 263 -15.45 -2.72 14.73
C ILE A 263 -15.17 -4.20 14.86
N ALA A 264 -13.89 -4.53 14.95
CA ALA A 264 -13.43 -5.88 15.18
C ALA A 264 -12.55 -5.96 16.43
N VAL A 265 -12.57 -7.12 17.08
CA VAL A 265 -11.72 -7.47 18.21
C VAL A 265 -10.92 -8.72 17.87
N SER A 266 -9.65 -8.76 18.25
CA SER A 266 -8.75 -9.85 17.87
C SER A 266 -8.99 -11.12 18.69
N PHE A 267 -9.61 -12.10 18.06
CA PHE A 267 -9.74 -13.47 18.59
C PHE A 267 -8.87 -14.48 17.82
N GLY A 268 -7.88 -14.01 17.03
CA GLY A 268 -6.98 -14.86 16.26
C GLY A 268 -7.61 -15.53 15.04
N ASN A 269 -8.73 -15.00 14.54
CA ASN A 269 -9.43 -15.55 13.38
C ASN A 269 -9.20 -14.66 12.13
N ASP A 270 -8.73 -15.27 11.04
CA ASP A 270 -8.72 -14.63 9.74
C ASP A 270 -10.16 -14.44 9.24
N VAL A 271 -10.46 -13.34 8.55
CA VAL A 271 -11.79 -13.15 7.96
C VAL A 271 -12.02 -14.13 6.83
N LEU A 272 -11.01 -14.30 5.97
CA LEU A 272 -10.99 -15.32 4.93
C LEU A 272 -9.70 -16.14 5.00
N ARG A 273 -9.81 -17.41 5.29
CA ARG A 273 -8.71 -18.38 5.28
C ARG A 273 -8.80 -19.30 4.08
N ILE A 274 -7.73 -19.40 3.31
CA ILE A 274 -7.61 -20.25 2.11
C ILE A 274 -6.45 -21.21 2.37
N THR A 275 -6.74 -22.47 2.68
CA THR A 275 -5.71 -23.41 3.15
C THR A 275 -5.71 -24.70 2.37
N GLY A 276 -4.55 -25.05 1.79
CA GLY A 276 -4.33 -26.31 1.09
C GLY A 276 -5.20 -26.51 -0.15
N VAL A 277 -5.74 -25.44 -0.72
CA VAL A 277 -6.64 -25.52 -1.88
C VAL A 277 -5.92 -25.42 -3.19
N LYS A 278 -6.55 -25.92 -4.25
CA LYS A 278 -6.07 -25.79 -5.64
C LYS A 278 -7.20 -25.33 -6.55
N HIS A 279 -6.85 -24.50 -7.53
CA HIS A 279 -7.75 -24.03 -8.59
C HIS A 279 -9.05 -23.39 -8.05
N VAL A 280 -8.85 -22.30 -7.33
CA VAL A 280 -9.94 -21.52 -6.71
C VAL A 280 -9.88 -20.08 -7.20
N ARG A 281 -11.06 -19.49 -7.47
CA ARG A 281 -11.23 -18.08 -7.84
C ARG A 281 -12.17 -17.39 -6.88
N ILE A 282 -11.76 -16.23 -6.37
CA ILE A 282 -12.60 -15.37 -5.53
C ILE A 282 -12.71 -14.00 -6.21
N GLN A 283 -13.93 -13.57 -6.48
CA GLN A 283 -14.18 -12.43 -7.36
C GLN A 283 -15.30 -11.52 -6.82
N ASP A 284 -15.16 -10.22 -7.07
CA ASP A 284 -16.24 -9.24 -6.89
C ASP A 284 -16.82 -9.21 -5.46
N VAL A 285 -15.97 -9.35 -4.43
CA VAL A 285 -16.38 -9.33 -3.01
C VAL A 285 -15.61 -8.28 -2.22
N VAL A 286 -16.25 -7.76 -1.18
CA VAL A 286 -15.65 -6.84 -0.22
C VAL A 286 -15.30 -7.60 1.06
N LEU A 287 -14.13 -7.32 1.66
CA LEU A 287 -13.69 -7.86 2.93
C LEU A 287 -13.34 -6.71 3.89
N ARG A 288 -13.83 -6.79 5.12
CA ARG A 288 -13.56 -5.81 6.18
C ARG A 288 -13.70 -6.41 7.57
N GLY A 289 -13.35 -5.66 8.61
CA GLY A 289 -13.59 -6.06 10.00
C GLY A 289 -12.59 -7.10 10.51
N ALA A 290 -11.31 -6.94 10.25
CA ALA A 290 -10.26 -7.74 10.85
C ALA A 290 -9.39 -6.89 11.80
N THR A 291 -8.86 -7.54 12.84
CA THR A 291 -7.85 -6.96 13.72
C THR A 291 -6.96 -8.03 14.32
N GLY A 292 -5.68 -7.75 14.49
CA GLY A 292 -4.70 -8.67 15.08
C GLY A 292 -4.48 -9.98 14.31
N SER A 293 -5.21 -10.18 13.21
CA SER A 293 -5.14 -11.33 12.30
C SER A 293 -5.20 -10.86 10.86
N PRO A 294 -4.71 -11.65 9.91
CA PRO A 294 -4.86 -11.34 8.49
C PRO A 294 -6.33 -11.18 8.09
N MET A 295 -6.61 -10.22 7.20
CA MET A 295 -7.92 -10.20 6.54
C MET A 295 -8.06 -11.43 5.66
N ILE A 296 -7.05 -11.66 4.81
CA ILE A 296 -6.95 -12.83 3.94
C ILE A 296 -5.67 -13.58 4.28
N ASN A 297 -5.78 -14.87 4.56
CA ASN A 297 -4.65 -15.75 4.82
C ASN A 297 -4.63 -16.89 3.80
N VAL A 298 -3.61 -16.92 2.93
CA VAL A 298 -3.41 -17.97 1.93
C VAL A 298 -2.23 -18.84 2.37
N TYR A 299 -2.51 -20.09 2.69
CA TYR A 299 -1.50 -21.03 3.18
C TYR A 299 -1.50 -22.32 2.40
N GLY A 300 -0.34 -22.77 1.92
CA GLY A 300 -0.15 -24.08 1.28
C GLY A 300 -1.03 -24.30 0.05
N SER A 301 -1.39 -23.25 -0.65
CA SER A 301 -2.38 -23.28 -1.74
C SER A 301 -1.74 -23.08 -3.10
N GLN A 302 -2.41 -23.50 -4.17
CA GLN A 302 -1.90 -23.43 -5.53
C GLN A 302 -3.00 -23.06 -6.53
N ASN A 303 -2.66 -22.22 -7.53
CA ASN A 303 -3.60 -21.72 -8.55
C ASN A 303 -4.81 -21.04 -7.91
N VAL A 304 -4.56 -19.98 -7.14
CA VAL A 304 -5.60 -19.17 -6.51
C VAL A 304 -5.64 -17.80 -7.17
N ASP A 305 -6.81 -17.42 -7.66
CA ASP A 305 -7.05 -16.10 -8.27
C ASP A 305 -7.94 -15.26 -7.33
N LEU A 306 -7.46 -14.09 -6.94
CA LEU A 306 -8.24 -13.04 -6.26
C LEU A 306 -8.42 -11.88 -7.25
N ASP A 307 -9.64 -11.68 -7.75
CA ASP A 307 -9.89 -10.69 -8.80
C ASP A 307 -11.03 -9.76 -8.43
N ARG A 308 -10.83 -8.45 -8.55
CA ARG A 308 -11.81 -7.41 -8.21
C ARG A 308 -12.34 -7.52 -6.77
N ILE A 309 -11.46 -7.83 -5.83
CA ILE A 309 -11.79 -7.75 -4.41
C ILE A 309 -11.45 -6.37 -3.86
N ALA A 310 -12.18 -5.94 -2.84
CA ALA A 310 -11.87 -4.74 -2.08
C ALA A 310 -11.67 -5.08 -0.60
N VAL A 311 -10.51 -4.74 -0.07
CA VAL A 311 -10.08 -5.09 1.29
C VAL A 311 -9.87 -3.82 2.10
N TYR A 312 -10.50 -3.72 3.26
CA TYR A 312 -10.41 -2.56 4.15
C TYR A 312 -9.82 -2.95 5.50
N GLY A 313 -8.59 -2.53 5.74
CA GLY A 313 -7.82 -2.88 6.92
C GLY A 313 -7.32 -4.33 6.91
N GLY A 314 -7.09 -4.86 8.08
CA GLY A 314 -6.42 -6.16 8.29
C GLY A 314 -5.00 -5.96 8.80
N PHE A 315 -4.47 -6.97 9.47
CA PHE A 315 -3.17 -6.89 10.13
C PHE A 315 -2.38 -8.20 9.96
N PRO A 316 -1.84 -8.46 8.75
CA PRO A 316 -1.91 -7.71 7.50
C PRO A 316 -3.26 -7.82 6.77
N ALA A 317 -3.43 -7.04 5.69
CA ALA A 317 -4.57 -7.22 4.79
C ALA A 317 -4.48 -8.55 4.02
N LEU A 318 -3.29 -8.93 3.55
CA LEU A 318 -3.02 -10.21 2.90
C LEU A 318 -1.75 -10.85 3.46
N LEU A 319 -1.88 -12.07 3.94
CA LEU A 319 -0.76 -12.95 4.29
C LEU A 319 -0.69 -14.12 3.31
N VAL A 320 0.45 -14.34 2.70
CA VAL A 320 0.71 -15.47 1.80
C VAL A 320 1.87 -16.29 2.33
N ASN A 321 1.67 -17.60 2.41
CA ASN A 321 2.66 -18.50 2.97
C ASN A 321 2.64 -19.86 2.28
N ALA A 322 3.81 -20.37 1.91
CA ALA A 322 3.97 -21.70 1.31
C ALA A 322 3.05 -21.97 0.07
N SER A 323 2.79 -20.92 -0.72
CA SER A 323 1.79 -20.96 -1.79
C SER A 323 2.41 -20.69 -3.16
N GLN A 324 1.77 -21.18 -4.22
CA GLN A 324 2.27 -21.10 -5.60
C GLN A 324 1.15 -20.68 -6.55
N ASP A 325 1.53 -20.02 -7.66
CA ASP A 325 0.59 -19.62 -8.71
C ASP A 325 -0.60 -18.80 -8.15
N LEU A 326 -0.28 -17.78 -7.34
CA LEU A 326 -1.27 -16.87 -6.78
C LEU A 326 -1.33 -15.60 -7.63
N ARG A 327 -2.52 -15.25 -8.09
CA ARG A 327 -2.77 -14.03 -8.86
C ARG A 327 -3.74 -13.12 -8.13
N ILE A 328 -3.35 -11.88 -7.93
CA ILE A 328 -4.19 -10.83 -7.38
C ILE A 328 -4.31 -9.73 -8.42
N THR A 329 -5.54 -9.54 -8.93
CA THR A 329 -5.75 -8.63 -10.06
C THR A 329 -6.93 -7.69 -9.82
N HIS A 330 -6.85 -6.45 -10.36
CA HIS A 330 -7.92 -5.44 -10.32
C HIS A 330 -8.51 -5.20 -8.92
N SER A 331 -7.71 -5.35 -7.88
CA SER A 331 -8.15 -5.39 -6.50
C SER A 331 -7.68 -4.16 -5.72
N ALA A 332 -8.47 -3.74 -4.73
CA ALA A 332 -8.16 -2.60 -3.87
C ALA A 332 -7.82 -3.06 -2.47
N PHE A 333 -6.69 -2.59 -1.94
CA PHE A 333 -6.28 -2.77 -0.56
C PHE A 333 -6.16 -1.39 0.09
N ARG A 334 -6.98 -1.12 1.11
CA ARG A 334 -7.03 0.14 1.85
C ARG A 334 -6.61 -0.12 3.28
N GLY A 335 -5.48 0.44 3.68
CA GLY A 335 -4.87 0.17 4.98
C GLY A 335 -5.48 0.94 6.16
N LEU A 336 -4.71 1.06 7.22
CA LEU A 336 -5.15 1.56 8.52
C LEU A 336 -4.77 3.03 8.79
N ALA A 337 -4.19 3.75 7.84
CA ALA A 337 -3.88 5.17 7.97
C ALA A 337 -5.06 6.03 7.52
N ALA A 338 -5.56 6.88 8.41
CA ALA A 338 -6.51 7.94 8.08
C ALA A 338 -5.79 9.19 7.53
N ALA A 339 -6.54 10.15 7.00
CA ALA A 339 -5.98 11.38 6.43
C ALA A 339 -5.12 12.19 7.43
N TRP A 340 -5.41 12.08 8.72
CA TRP A 340 -4.69 12.76 9.80
C TRP A 340 -3.58 11.91 10.44
N THR A 341 -3.40 10.67 10.00
CA THR A 341 -2.47 9.74 10.64
C THR A 341 -1.03 10.07 10.27
N ALA A 342 -0.19 10.34 11.27
CA ALA A 342 1.23 10.53 11.10
C ALA A 342 2.01 9.22 11.33
N ARG A 343 3.25 9.16 10.82
CA ARG A 343 4.15 8.01 10.99
C ARG A 343 4.32 7.61 12.45
N ALA A 344 4.54 8.58 13.33
CA ALA A 344 4.73 8.30 14.75
C ALA A 344 3.48 7.71 15.44
N HIS A 345 2.29 8.06 14.96
CA HIS A 345 1.06 7.50 15.45
C HIS A 345 0.98 5.98 15.19
N MET A 346 1.32 5.56 13.99
CA MET A 346 1.30 4.14 13.65
C MET A 346 2.52 3.39 14.22
N LYS A 347 3.72 3.89 13.97
CA LYS A 347 4.97 3.20 14.34
C LYS A 347 5.15 3.03 15.84
N TYR A 348 4.83 4.07 16.61
CA TYR A 348 5.14 4.08 18.04
C TYR A 348 3.92 3.93 18.95
N ARG A 349 2.73 4.25 18.47
CA ARG A 349 1.52 4.29 19.31
C ARG A 349 0.32 3.53 18.76
N GLY A 350 0.43 2.92 17.60
CA GLY A 350 -0.71 2.28 16.95
C GLY A 350 -0.36 1.00 16.22
N THR A 351 -0.81 0.95 15.01
CA THR A 351 -0.78 -0.18 14.10
C THR A 351 0.39 -0.09 13.13
N ALA A 352 1.63 -0.29 13.58
CA ALA A 352 2.71 -0.53 12.65
C ALA A 352 2.46 -1.86 11.94
N SER A 353 1.82 -1.82 10.79
CA SER A 353 1.39 -2.99 10.01
C SER A 353 1.95 -2.93 8.62
N TYR A 354 2.19 -4.10 8.04
CA TYR A 354 2.32 -4.27 6.60
C TYR A 354 0.95 -4.56 6.00
N GLN A 355 0.68 -3.97 4.85
CA GLN A 355 -0.54 -4.30 4.12
C GLN A 355 -0.45 -5.69 3.49
N ILE A 356 0.71 -6.02 2.90
CA ILE A 356 0.98 -7.32 2.26
C ILE A 356 2.17 -7.99 2.92
N VAL A 357 2.05 -9.27 3.25
CA VAL A 357 3.14 -10.07 3.80
C VAL A 357 3.29 -11.38 3.02
N LEU A 358 4.44 -11.57 2.39
CA LEU A 358 4.88 -12.86 1.87
C LEU A 358 5.84 -13.47 2.89
N GLN A 359 5.44 -14.57 3.53
CA GLN A 359 6.25 -15.19 4.57
C GLN A 359 7.30 -16.17 4.03
N ASN A 360 8.38 -16.32 4.80
CA ASN A 360 9.50 -17.21 4.49
C ASN A 360 9.34 -18.59 5.15
N ASN A 361 8.26 -19.31 4.87
CA ASN A 361 8.14 -20.70 5.31
C ASN A 361 8.41 -21.67 4.14
N GLN A 362 8.77 -22.90 4.47
CA GLN A 362 8.98 -23.93 3.47
C GLN A 362 7.68 -24.66 3.15
N PRO A 363 7.36 -24.91 1.88
CA PRO A 363 8.08 -24.41 0.71
C PRO A 363 7.95 -22.89 0.57
N VAL A 364 8.93 -22.22 -0.04
CA VAL A 364 8.85 -20.78 -0.35
C VAL A 364 7.70 -20.50 -1.32
N ASN A 365 7.15 -19.30 -1.22
CA ASN A 365 6.17 -18.82 -2.20
C ASN A 365 6.78 -18.80 -3.61
N GLU A 366 5.99 -19.13 -4.63
CA GLU A 366 6.48 -19.22 -6.00
C GLU A 366 5.43 -18.73 -7.00
N ARG A 367 5.84 -17.94 -7.99
CA ARG A 367 4.99 -17.38 -9.05
C ARG A 367 3.78 -16.63 -8.50
N ILE A 368 4.07 -15.53 -7.81
CA ILE A 368 3.07 -14.61 -7.27
C ILE A 368 2.93 -13.41 -8.21
N GLU A 369 1.71 -13.01 -8.55
CA GLU A 369 1.44 -11.87 -9.41
C GLU A 369 0.48 -10.88 -8.73
N PHE A 370 0.85 -9.60 -8.74
CA PHE A 370 -0.03 -8.47 -8.42
C PHE A 370 -0.12 -7.57 -9.65
N ALA A 371 -1.31 -7.46 -10.23
CA ALA A 371 -1.50 -6.67 -11.43
C ALA A 371 -2.78 -5.82 -11.40
N HIS A 372 -2.67 -4.58 -11.85
CA HIS A 372 -3.79 -3.65 -11.90
C HIS A 372 -4.49 -3.46 -10.54
N CYS A 373 -3.73 -3.51 -9.45
CA CYS A 373 -4.23 -3.31 -8.10
C CYS A 373 -3.97 -1.91 -7.58
N GLU A 374 -4.72 -1.53 -6.55
CA GLU A 374 -4.49 -0.30 -5.80
C GLU A 374 -4.20 -0.62 -4.34
N PHE A 375 -3.07 -0.14 -3.86
CA PHE A 375 -2.61 -0.29 -2.48
C PHE A 375 -2.43 1.10 -1.88
N THR A 376 -3.17 1.40 -0.82
CA THR A 376 -3.12 2.75 -0.23
C THR A 376 -3.24 2.73 1.28
N ASP A 377 -2.68 3.77 1.91
CA ASP A 377 -3.03 4.20 3.26
C ASP A 377 -2.66 3.21 4.37
N ASP A 378 -1.39 2.88 4.49
CA ASP A 378 -0.93 2.08 5.62
C ASP A 378 0.41 2.60 6.18
N HIS A 379 0.95 1.90 7.15
CA HIS A 379 2.28 2.18 7.68
C HIS A 379 3.34 1.70 6.70
N ASP A 380 3.45 0.39 6.50
CA ASP A 380 4.32 -0.23 5.54
C ASP A 380 3.49 -0.92 4.45
N PHE A 381 4.00 -0.92 3.23
CA PHE A 381 3.24 -1.51 2.14
C PHE A 381 3.43 -3.03 2.09
N ALA A 382 4.60 -3.51 1.71
CA ALA A 382 4.78 -4.92 1.41
C ALA A 382 6.08 -5.49 1.98
N TYR A 383 5.95 -6.53 2.77
CA TYR A 383 7.05 -7.32 3.29
C TYR A 383 7.25 -8.55 2.41
N LEU A 384 8.23 -8.47 1.52
CA LEU A 384 8.49 -9.46 0.49
C LEU A 384 9.65 -10.35 0.91
N ARG A 385 9.38 -11.37 1.70
CA ARG A 385 10.36 -12.43 2.03
C ARG A 385 10.68 -13.25 0.78
N PRO A 386 11.67 -14.13 0.81
CA PRO A 386 12.04 -14.90 -0.36
C PRO A 386 10.86 -15.49 -1.09
N VAL A 387 10.76 -15.14 -2.37
CA VAL A 387 9.75 -15.64 -3.31
C VAL A 387 10.42 -15.98 -4.63
N LYS A 388 10.11 -17.17 -5.19
CA LYS A 388 10.71 -17.59 -6.45
C LYS A 388 10.08 -16.86 -7.58
N GLN A 389 9.90 -15.87 -7.92
CA GLN A 389 9.27 -15.13 -8.99
C GLN A 389 8.04 -14.35 -8.51
N LEU A 390 8.22 -13.08 -8.37
CA LEU A 390 7.17 -12.10 -8.12
C LEU A 390 7.04 -11.21 -9.35
N GLN A 391 5.80 -11.04 -9.83
CA GLN A 391 5.41 -10.05 -10.82
C GLN A 391 4.57 -8.98 -10.14
N PHE A 392 5.04 -7.73 -10.14
CA PHE A 392 4.33 -6.61 -9.56
C PHE A 392 4.24 -5.49 -10.60
N HIS A 393 3.08 -5.39 -11.31
CA HIS A 393 3.00 -4.50 -12.46
C HIS A 393 1.62 -3.84 -12.64
N HIS A 394 1.62 -2.66 -13.26
CA HIS A 394 0.41 -1.86 -13.53
C HIS A 394 -0.37 -1.51 -12.25
N ASN A 395 0.30 -1.48 -11.10
CA ASN A 395 -0.33 -1.17 -9.83
C ASN A 395 -0.21 0.32 -9.51
N PHE A 396 -1.14 0.80 -8.71
CA PHE A 396 -1.10 2.09 -8.04
C PHE A 396 -0.80 1.89 -6.56
N VAL A 397 0.29 2.50 -6.08
CA VAL A 397 0.74 2.44 -4.68
C VAL A 397 0.85 3.87 -4.17
N ASP A 398 0.19 4.23 -3.06
CA ASP A 398 0.20 5.61 -2.56
C ASP A 398 -0.04 5.71 -1.05
N ASN A 399 0.63 6.66 -0.42
CA ASN A 399 0.46 7.05 0.98
C ASN A 399 0.79 5.95 1.99
N PHE A 400 2.05 5.52 1.96
CA PHE A 400 2.64 4.70 3.01
C PHE A 400 3.55 5.56 3.86
N ASN A 401 3.27 5.67 5.16
CA ASN A 401 3.98 6.64 5.98
C ASN A 401 5.32 6.14 6.54
N ASP A 402 5.72 4.92 6.20
CA ASP A 402 7.07 4.37 6.38
C ASP A 402 7.51 3.69 5.08
N ASP A 403 7.82 2.40 5.10
CA ASP A 403 8.43 1.73 3.97
C ASP A 403 7.42 1.29 2.89
N GLY A 404 7.84 1.39 1.64
CA GLY A 404 7.11 0.86 0.50
C GLY A 404 7.29 -0.65 0.36
N LEU A 405 8.03 -1.09 -0.65
CA LEU A 405 8.34 -2.49 -0.86
C LEU A 405 9.62 -2.86 -0.12
N GLU A 406 9.50 -3.68 0.91
CA GLU A 406 10.64 -4.26 1.61
C GLU A 406 11.08 -5.55 0.92
N CYS A 407 12.13 -5.45 0.12
CA CYS A 407 12.60 -6.52 -0.72
C CYS A 407 13.66 -7.37 -0.01
N GLY A 408 13.42 -8.68 0.13
CA GLY A 408 14.34 -9.62 0.75
C GLY A 408 14.51 -10.95 -0.01
N PRO A 409 14.70 -10.94 -1.35
CA PRO A 409 14.89 -12.18 -2.09
C PRO A 409 16.25 -12.80 -1.76
N LYS A 410 16.28 -14.13 -1.64
CA LYS A 410 17.55 -14.88 -1.63
C LYS A 410 18.13 -14.86 -3.05
N LEU A 411 19.40 -14.53 -3.16
CA LEU A 411 20.07 -14.18 -4.42
C LEU A 411 20.13 -15.29 -5.47
N ARG A 412 20.08 -16.54 -5.08
CA ARG A 412 20.38 -17.65 -6.01
C ARG A 412 19.21 -18.10 -6.86
N GLU A 413 17.97 -17.88 -6.44
CA GLU A 413 16.77 -18.47 -7.07
C GLU A 413 15.58 -17.52 -7.15
N HIS A 414 15.73 -16.27 -6.70
CA HIS A 414 14.59 -15.41 -6.46
C HIS A 414 14.64 -14.15 -7.31
N THR A 415 13.55 -13.86 -7.97
CA THR A 415 13.41 -12.69 -8.84
C THR A 415 12.14 -11.91 -8.51
N LEU A 416 12.29 -10.59 -8.36
CA LEU A 416 11.19 -9.65 -8.22
C LEU A 416 11.18 -8.73 -9.42
N PHE A 417 10.09 -8.71 -10.16
CA PHE A 417 9.86 -7.79 -11.27
C PHE A 417 8.84 -6.74 -10.85
N ILE A 418 9.31 -5.50 -10.72
CA ILE A 418 8.51 -4.34 -10.30
C ILE A 418 8.48 -3.37 -11.47
N ALA A 419 7.41 -3.41 -12.27
CA ALA A 419 7.38 -2.74 -13.55
C ALA A 419 6.06 -2.02 -13.85
N GLN A 420 6.14 -0.90 -14.58
CA GLN A 420 4.97 -0.20 -15.10
C GLN A 420 3.96 0.23 -14.02
N ASN A 421 4.43 0.46 -12.80
CA ASN A 421 3.62 0.93 -11.69
C ASN A 421 3.69 2.46 -11.56
N ARG A 422 2.69 3.02 -10.88
CA ARG A 422 2.77 4.34 -10.29
C ARG A 422 2.89 4.21 -8.79
N ILE A 423 4.03 4.65 -8.23
CA ILE A 423 4.32 4.61 -6.80
C ILE A 423 4.41 6.06 -6.31
N GLY A 424 3.54 6.43 -5.39
CA GLY A 424 3.47 7.77 -4.82
C GLY A 424 3.78 7.77 -3.33
N ARG A 425 3.87 8.91 -2.75
CA ARG A 425 3.92 9.26 -1.32
C ARG A 425 4.30 8.12 -0.35
N CYS A 426 5.43 7.46 -0.57
CA CYS A 426 6.06 6.58 0.41
C CYS A 426 7.21 7.31 1.09
N LEU A 427 7.48 6.98 2.34
CA LEU A 427 8.63 7.56 3.03
C LEU A 427 9.93 7.07 2.38
N ILE A 428 10.04 5.76 2.19
CA ILE A 428 11.11 5.09 1.47
C ILE A 428 10.47 4.05 0.53
N PRO A 429 10.40 4.29 -0.78
CA PRO A 429 9.71 3.38 -1.71
C PRO A 429 10.24 1.96 -1.74
N PHE A 430 11.56 1.80 -1.60
CA PHE A 430 12.21 0.49 -1.60
C PHE A 430 13.13 0.35 -0.38
N THR A 431 12.85 -0.62 0.45
CA THR A 431 13.72 -0.98 1.56
C THR A 431 14.26 -2.39 1.34
N GLN A 432 15.53 -2.58 1.65
CA GLN A 432 16.20 -3.86 1.45
C GLN A 432 16.45 -4.54 2.77
N HIS A 433 16.00 -5.77 2.86
CA HIS A 433 16.27 -6.63 4.00
C HIS A 433 17.50 -7.49 3.79
N GLU A 434 18.17 -7.77 4.90
CA GLU A 434 19.22 -8.76 4.99
C GLU A 434 18.75 -10.12 4.46
N ILE A 435 19.57 -10.72 3.60
CA ILE A 435 19.26 -12.00 2.98
C ILE A 435 19.74 -13.17 3.80
N ASP A 436 20.94 -13.08 4.35
CA ASP A 436 21.52 -14.08 5.24
C ASP A 436 22.53 -13.42 6.21
N LYS A 437 22.62 -13.96 7.42
CA LYS A 437 23.65 -13.58 8.42
C LYS A 437 25.01 -14.21 8.11
N ASP A 438 25.06 -15.03 7.09
CA ASP A 438 26.25 -15.73 6.69
C ASP A 438 27.07 -14.87 5.72
N ASP A 439 28.30 -14.53 6.10
CA ASP A 439 29.26 -13.77 5.30
C ASP A 439 29.80 -14.55 4.08
N SER A 440 29.13 -15.64 3.69
CA SER A 440 29.56 -16.42 2.54
C SER A 440 29.52 -15.59 1.26
N PRO A 441 30.53 -15.72 0.40
CA PRO A 441 30.55 -15.03 -0.89
C PRO A 441 29.27 -15.34 -1.68
N LEU A 442 28.60 -14.30 -2.16
CA LEU A 442 27.43 -14.44 -3.00
C LEU A 442 27.84 -15.10 -4.32
N ASP A 443 27.35 -16.29 -4.59
CA ASP A 443 27.37 -16.82 -5.94
C ASP A 443 26.44 -15.92 -6.79
N HIS A 444 27.06 -15.10 -7.58
CA HIS A 444 26.36 -14.16 -8.44
C HIS A 444 25.53 -14.90 -9.49
N ASN A 445 24.22 -14.83 -9.36
CA ASN A 445 23.29 -15.25 -10.42
C ASN A 445 22.73 -13.99 -11.09
N PRO A 446 23.18 -13.60 -12.30
CA PRO A 446 22.76 -12.38 -12.95
C PRO A 446 21.25 -12.38 -13.32
N ALA A 447 20.61 -13.55 -13.32
CA ALA A 447 19.18 -13.68 -13.55
C ALA A 447 18.33 -13.54 -12.28
N ALA A 448 18.97 -13.44 -11.11
CA ALA A 448 18.26 -13.25 -9.82
C ALA A 448 18.41 -11.81 -9.34
N GLY A 449 17.45 -11.35 -8.53
CA GLY A 449 17.49 -10.04 -7.93
C GLY A 449 16.17 -9.26 -8.06
N VAL A 450 16.26 -7.97 -7.85
CA VAL A 450 15.12 -7.05 -7.92
C VAL A 450 15.26 -6.20 -9.19
N PHE A 451 14.32 -6.35 -10.12
CA PHE A 451 14.24 -5.59 -11.36
C PHE A 451 13.17 -4.52 -11.24
N VAL A 452 13.57 -3.25 -11.21
CA VAL A 452 12.68 -2.08 -11.09
C VAL A 452 12.75 -1.27 -12.37
N TYR A 453 11.71 -1.34 -13.21
CA TYR A 453 11.78 -0.71 -14.53
C TYR A 453 10.43 -0.18 -15.01
N ARG A 454 10.46 0.86 -15.82
CA ARG A 454 9.28 1.51 -16.41
C ARG A 454 8.26 2.00 -15.39
N ASN A 455 8.68 2.26 -14.15
CA ASN A 455 7.80 2.84 -13.13
C ASN A 455 7.83 4.36 -13.15
N VAL A 456 6.71 4.96 -12.78
CA VAL A 456 6.66 6.35 -12.34
C VAL A 456 6.64 6.38 -10.82
N ILE A 457 7.66 6.99 -10.23
CA ILE A 457 7.81 7.11 -8.78
C ILE A 457 7.69 8.59 -8.43
N ASP A 458 6.52 9.01 -7.94
CA ASP A 458 6.22 10.40 -7.61
C ASP A 458 6.15 10.59 -6.09
N LEU A 459 7.27 10.96 -5.51
CA LEU A 459 7.42 11.15 -4.06
C LEU A 459 7.05 12.56 -3.60
N ARG A 460 6.51 13.41 -4.47
CA ARG A 460 6.13 14.76 -4.13
C ARG A 460 4.94 14.78 -3.17
N GLY A 461 4.90 15.76 -2.29
CA GLY A 461 3.89 15.88 -1.25
C GLY A 461 4.14 15.02 -0.01
N GLY A 462 5.03 14.05 -0.09
CA GLY A 462 5.48 13.25 1.05
C GLY A 462 4.39 12.56 1.86
N THR A 463 4.76 12.08 3.03
CA THR A 463 3.85 11.48 4.02
C THR A 463 3.86 12.28 5.31
N TYR A 464 2.82 12.10 6.14
CA TYR A 464 2.77 12.78 7.43
C TYR A 464 3.88 12.30 8.36
N LYS A 465 4.66 13.26 8.88
CA LYS A 465 5.47 13.08 10.07
C LYS A 465 4.79 13.81 11.23
N SER A 466 4.80 13.24 12.41
CA SER A 466 4.31 13.93 13.58
C SER A 466 5.09 15.22 13.79
N PRO A 467 4.41 16.37 13.92
CA PRO A 467 5.09 17.62 14.21
C PRO A 467 5.76 17.53 15.60
N PRO A 468 6.94 18.11 15.78
CA PRO A 468 7.50 18.32 17.11
C PRO A 468 6.67 19.33 17.88
N LYS A 469 6.69 19.27 19.21
CA LYS A 469 5.97 20.20 20.08
C LYS A 469 6.49 21.64 19.97
N GLU A 470 7.78 21.78 19.79
CA GLU A 470 8.42 23.04 19.41
C GLU A 470 8.32 23.12 17.90
N ALA A 471 7.43 23.95 17.45
CA ALA A 471 7.22 24.15 16.03
C ALA A 471 8.56 24.46 15.37
N ASP A 472 9.11 23.51 14.63
CA ASP A 472 9.88 23.88 13.51
C ASP A 472 8.98 24.84 12.71
N SER A 473 9.48 26.04 12.50
CA SER A 473 8.75 27.22 12.03
C SER A 473 8.08 27.07 10.66
N THR A 474 8.12 25.91 10.05
CA THR A 474 7.62 25.65 8.71
C THR A 474 6.21 25.05 8.70
N GLY A 475 5.72 24.49 9.82
CA GLY A 475 4.39 23.88 9.87
C GLY A 475 4.15 22.76 8.86
N ASP A 476 5.20 22.27 8.21
CA ASP A 476 5.12 21.27 7.16
C ASP A 476 5.09 19.88 7.77
N TYR A 477 3.90 19.34 7.93
CA TYR A 477 3.67 17.98 8.47
C TYR A 477 3.89 16.90 7.43
N LEU A 478 3.98 17.26 6.16
CA LEU A 478 4.15 16.35 5.05
C LEU A 478 5.63 16.28 4.68
N ARG A 479 6.30 15.21 5.08
CA ARG A 479 7.70 14.98 4.71
C ARG A 479 7.92 13.52 4.39
N GLN A 480 8.78 13.31 3.43
CA GLN A 480 9.43 12.03 3.15
C GLN A 480 10.93 12.16 3.39
N GLU A 481 11.64 11.05 3.53
CA GLU A 481 13.09 11.12 3.75
C GLU A 481 13.89 11.39 2.47
N GLY A 482 13.27 11.32 1.31
CA GLY A 482 13.90 11.66 0.04
C GLY A 482 14.85 10.60 -0.51
N HIS A 483 14.97 9.46 0.16
CA HIS A 483 15.69 8.30 -0.34
C HIS A 483 14.78 7.44 -1.18
N LEU A 484 15.27 6.94 -2.31
CA LEU A 484 14.55 5.94 -3.09
C LEU A 484 14.72 4.55 -2.47
N VAL A 485 15.87 4.27 -1.90
CA VAL A 485 16.21 2.99 -1.31
C VAL A 485 16.73 3.17 0.11
N GLY A 486 16.13 2.47 1.05
CA GLY A 486 16.55 2.38 2.44
C GLY A 486 17.11 1.02 2.81
N ASP A 487 17.61 0.92 4.04
CA ASP A 487 18.36 -0.20 4.58
C ASP A 487 17.79 -0.64 5.93
N HIS A 488 17.41 -1.90 6.05
CA HIS A 488 17.06 -2.53 7.32
C HIS A 488 18.19 -3.39 7.89
N GLY A 489 19.41 -2.97 7.69
CA GLY A 489 20.59 -3.47 8.37
C GLY A 489 20.92 -4.95 8.14
N GLY A 490 21.89 -5.25 7.39
CA GLY A 490 22.44 -6.58 7.16
C GLY A 490 23.67 -6.46 6.27
N PRO A 491 24.57 -7.43 6.27
CA PRO A 491 25.78 -7.33 5.48
C PRO A 491 25.54 -7.52 3.98
N ILE A 492 24.41 -8.13 3.58
CA ILE A 492 24.19 -8.54 2.21
C ILE A 492 22.77 -8.18 1.77
N TRP A 493 22.67 -7.35 0.73
CA TRP A 493 21.40 -6.96 0.12
C TRP A 493 21.18 -7.68 -1.21
N PRO A 494 19.93 -7.78 -1.70
CA PRO A 494 19.68 -8.31 -3.01
C PRO A 494 20.30 -7.42 -4.10
N VAL A 495 20.74 -8.06 -5.19
CA VAL A 495 21.10 -7.36 -6.41
C VAL A 495 19.89 -6.57 -6.90
N MET A 496 20.11 -5.32 -7.29
CA MET A 496 19.02 -4.45 -7.72
C MET A 496 19.37 -3.79 -9.06
N HIS A 497 18.48 -3.98 -10.02
CA HIS A 497 18.57 -3.40 -11.35
C HIS A 497 17.46 -2.36 -11.52
N VAL A 498 17.82 -1.07 -11.58
CA VAL A 498 16.90 0.07 -11.64
C VAL A 498 17.09 0.77 -12.97
N TYR A 499 16.17 0.60 -13.89
CA TYR A 499 16.36 1.13 -15.25
C TYR A 499 15.05 1.59 -15.89
N HIS A 500 15.16 2.61 -16.75
CA HIS A 500 14.01 3.20 -17.44
C HIS A 500 12.85 3.62 -16.50
N ASN A 501 13.15 4.20 -15.33
CA ASN A 501 12.12 4.77 -14.47
C ASN A 501 12.09 6.30 -14.59
N THR A 502 10.96 6.91 -14.27
CA THR A 502 10.85 8.36 -14.06
C THR A 502 10.53 8.63 -12.60
N LEU A 503 11.39 9.40 -11.94
CA LEU A 503 11.36 9.65 -10.50
C LEU A 503 11.26 11.13 -10.23
N LEU A 504 10.25 11.51 -9.44
CA LEU A 504 10.02 12.89 -9.00
C LEU A 504 10.16 12.99 -7.49
N ARG A 505 10.77 14.08 -7.03
CA ARG A 505 10.94 14.39 -5.63
C ARG A 505 10.87 15.89 -5.37
N ASP A 506 10.37 16.30 -4.20
CA ASP A 506 10.31 17.71 -3.79
C ASP A 506 10.92 17.98 -2.42
N THR A 507 11.44 16.97 -1.74
CA THR A 507 12.06 17.13 -0.43
C THR A 507 13.47 17.73 -0.50
N PRO A 508 13.87 18.51 0.50
CA PRO A 508 15.25 18.94 0.65
C PRO A 508 16.18 17.74 0.70
N VAL A 509 17.34 17.90 0.07
CA VAL A 509 18.35 16.85 0.02
C VAL A 509 18.80 16.46 1.42
N PHE A 510 18.62 15.20 1.74
CA PHE A 510 19.32 14.56 2.82
C PHE A 510 20.70 14.09 2.36
N ARG A 511 21.51 13.69 3.32
CA ARG A 511 22.86 13.18 3.12
C ARG A 511 22.91 12.21 1.95
N ASP A 512 23.86 12.39 1.07
CA ASP A 512 24.20 11.44 0.02
C ASP A 512 23.08 11.16 -0.99
N SER A 513 22.62 12.18 -1.68
CA SER A 513 21.46 12.14 -2.56
C SER A 513 21.73 11.80 -4.02
N TYR A 514 22.93 11.31 -4.34
CA TYR A 514 23.23 10.90 -5.70
C TYR A 514 22.23 9.85 -6.19
N LEU A 515 21.65 10.10 -7.35
CA LEU A 515 20.59 9.27 -7.92
C LEU A 515 19.48 8.92 -6.88
N PHE A 516 19.10 9.90 -6.06
CA PHE A 516 18.06 9.74 -5.03
C PHE A 516 18.37 8.61 -4.02
N GLY A 517 19.62 8.40 -3.68
CA GLY A 517 20.06 7.39 -2.74
C GLY A 517 20.42 6.05 -3.36
N LEU A 518 20.17 5.82 -4.63
CA LEU A 518 20.57 4.57 -5.30
C LEU A 518 22.07 4.33 -5.29
N GLY A 519 22.85 5.41 -5.31
CA GLY A 519 24.31 5.34 -5.36
C GLY A 519 25.03 5.50 -4.04
N SER A 520 24.37 5.76 -2.91
CA SER A 520 25.04 6.43 -1.80
C SER A 520 25.25 5.64 -0.52
N GLN A 521 24.38 4.78 -0.11
CA GLN A 521 24.51 4.18 1.21
C GLN A 521 24.43 2.66 1.23
N GLY A 522 25.24 2.06 2.11
CA GLY A 522 25.10 0.70 2.52
C GLY A 522 25.31 -0.35 1.42
N LEU A 523 26.00 -0.01 0.35
CA LEU A 523 26.38 -0.97 -0.68
C LEU A 523 27.36 -1.96 -0.12
N ARG A 524 26.86 -2.90 0.64
CA ARG A 524 27.66 -3.96 1.24
C ARG A 524 27.69 -5.12 0.26
N ASN A 525 28.78 -5.23 -0.51
CA ASN A 525 29.07 -6.39 -1.35
C ASN A 525 28.01 -6.80 -2.37
N THR A 526 27.05 -5.91 -2.71
CA THR A 526 25.95 -6.22 -3.60
C THR A 526 25.94 -5.31 -4.81
N GLU A 527 25.66 -5.87 -5.98
CA GLU A 527 25.59 -5.13 -7.21
C GLU A 527 24.33 -4.28 -7.30
N ARG A 528 24.52 -3.07 -7.79
CA ARG A 528 23.43 -2.16 -8.10
C ARG A 528 23.64 -1.53 -9.47
N ASP A 529 22.67 -1.68 -10.32
CA ASP A 529 22.68 -1.14 -11.68
C ASP A 529 21.64 -0.06 -11.82
N VAL A 530 22.05 1.10 -12.35
CA VAL A 530 21.18 2.28 -12.45
C VAL A 530 21.31 2.86 -13.85
N PHE A 531 20.41 2.49 -14.75
CA PHE A 531 20.52 2.84 -16.16
C PHE A 531 19.27 3.54 -16.70
N ASN A 532 19.48 4.56 -17.53
CA ASN A 532 18.43 5.15 -18.37
C ASN A 532 17.21 5.67 -17.58
N ASN A 533 17.40 6.10 -16.33
CA ASN A 533 16.33 6.71 -15.55
C ASN A 533 16.26 8.23 -15.75
N VAL A 534 15.12 8.82 -15.47
CA VAL A 534 14.95 10.27 -15.37
C VAL A 534 14.69 10.64 -13.91
N PHE A 535 15.57 11.44 -13.32
CA PHE A 535 15.50 11.93 -11.95
C PHE A 535 15.20 13.43 -11.94
N VAL A 536 14.07 13.83 -11.32
CA VAL A 536 13.69 15.24 -11.27
C VAL A 536 13.44 15.68 -9.82
N GLN A 537 14.17 16.70 -9.42
CA GLN A 537 13.92 17.44 -8.18
C GLN A 537 13.04 18.64 -8.51
N THR A 538 11.84 18.72 -7.95
CA THR A 538 10.85 19.77 -8.29
C THR A 538 10.82 20.94 -7.31
N ASP A 539 11.44 20.83 -6.14
CA ASP A 539 11.53 21.90 -5.17
C ASP A 539 12.97 22.45 -5.08
N ARG A 540 13.08 23.67 -4.55
CA ARG A 540 14.37 24.32 -4.36
C ARG A 540 15.20 23.58 -3.35
N VAL A 541 16.35 23.08 -3.75
CA VAL A 541 17.29 22.44 -2.85
C VAL A 541 18.61 23.18 -2.83
N PRO A 542 19.02 23.73 -1.69
CA PRO A 542 20.37 24.27 -1.55
C PRO A 542 21.37 23.11 -1.58
N GLY A 543 22.15 23.06 -2.67
CA GLY A 543 23.27 22.15 -2.79
C GLY A 543 22.86 20.68 -2.97
N VAL A 544 22.41 20.31 -4.17
CA VAL A 544 22.42 18.91 -4.58
C VAL A 544 23.88 18.48 -4.67
N GLY A 545 24.37 17.84 -3.61
CA GLY A 545 25.63 17.14 -3.67
C GLY A 545 25.44 15.90 -4.55
N PHE A 546 25.77 15.99 -5.83
CA PHE A 546 25.86 14.82 -6.70
C PHE A 546 26.97 13.86 -6.24
N VAL A 547 27.56 14.09 -5.10
CA VAL A 547 28.78 13.38 -4.71
C VAL A 547 28.79 13.07 -3.23
N ALA A 548 28.55 11.85 -2.90
CA ALA A 548 29.26 11.20 -1.82
C ALA A 548 29.15 9.68 -1.92
N MET A 549 29.62 9.12 -3.01
CA MET A 549 29.78 7.67 -3.04
C MET A 549 31.10 7.31 -2.39
N LYS A 550 31.00 6.50 -1.36
CA LYS A 550 32.20 6.02 -0.64
C LYS A 550 32.80 4.78 -1.27
N GLN A 551 32.02 4.09 -2.12
CA GLN A 551 32.42 2.85 -2.78
C GLN A 551 31.84 2.80 -4.19
N ALA A 552 32.71 2.72 -5.18
CA ALA A 552 32.35 2.71 -6.59
C ALA A 552 32.27 1.31 -7.21
N GLU A 553 32.89 0.34 -6.58
CA GLU A 553 33.05 -0.99 -7.15
C GLU A 553 31.75 -1.79 -7.31
N ASN A 554 30.73 -1.48 -6.52
CA ASN A 554 29.47 -2.24 -6.51
C ASN A 554 28.35 -1.62 -7.33
N VAL A 555 28.60 -0.52 -8.05
CA VAL A 555 27.60 0.19 -8.87
C VAL A 555 28.03 0.21 -10.33
N ARG A 556 27.07 -0.03 -11.22
CA ARG A 556 27.15 0.36 -12.63
C ARG A 556 26.03 1.35 -12.88
N GLU A 557 26.34 2.43 -13.60
CA GLU A 557 25.35 3.45 -13.92
C GLU A 557 25.70 4.17 -15.23
N GLY A 558 24.67 4.65 -15.92
CA GLY A 558 24.85 5.42 -17.14
C GLY A 558 23.54 5.69 -17.88
N GLY A 559 23.55 6.67 -18.75
CA GLY A 559 22.40 7.06 -19.57
C GLY A 559 21.25 7.70 -18.79
N ASN A 560 21.49 8.15 -17.56
CA ASN A 560 20.48 8.78 -16.75
C ASN A 560 20.34 10.27 -17.09
N ILE A 561 19.13 10.80 -16.94
CA ILE A 561 18.85 12.24 -17.05
C ILE A 561 18.57 12.78 -15.64
N LEU A 562 19.25 13.85 -15.27
CA LEU A 562 19.09 14.54 -14.00
C LEU A 562 18.63 15.97 -14.25
N TRP A 563 17.58 16.40 -13.57
CA TRP A 563 17.02 17.72 -13.72
C TRP A 563 16.52 18.31 -12.41
N GLY A 564 16.61 19.61 -12.27
CA GLY A 564 16.05 20.36 -11.15
C GLY A 564 15.14 21.48 -11.65
N LEU A 565 13.89 21.52 -11.18
CA LEU A 565 12.99 22.63 -11.33
C LEU A 565 13.15 23.54 -10.11
N GLY A 566 13.17 24.82 -10.29
CA GLY A 566 13.17 25.76 -9.18
C GLY A 566 14.30 26.76 -9.19
N GLU A 567 14.05 27.91 -8.57
CA GLU A 567 15.02 28.99 -8.40
C GLU A 567 15.98 28.64 -7.27
N GLY A 568 17.13 28.19 -7.57
CA GLY A 568 18.22 27.95 -6.63
C GLY A 568 19.55 28.12 -7.32
N PRO A 569 20.68 28.03 -6.61
CA PRO A 569 21.90 27.78 -7.32
C PRO A 569 21.59 26.53 -8.14
N ALA A 570 21.51 26.71 -9.45
CA ALA A 570 21.43 25.60 -10.37
C ALA A 570 22.32 24.50 -9.82
N LEU A 571 21.90 23.24 -9.93
CA LEU A 571 22.82 22.12 -9.90
C LEU A 571 24.15 22.69 -10.31
N ASP A 572 25.13 22.70 -9.42
CA ASP A 572 26.41 23.35 -9.57
C ASP A 572 26.82 23.17 -11.05
N ARG A 573 27.14 24.23 -11.78
CA ARG A 573 27.06 24.32 -13.23
C ARG A 573 27.71 23.17 -14.01
N ASP A 574 28.51 22.36 -13.35
CA ASP A 574 28.95 21.04 -13.79
C ASP A 574 29.34 20.16 -12.60
N PRO A 575 28.37 19.58 -11.85
CA PRO A 575 28.68 18.68 -10.74
C PRO A 575 29.47 17.46 -11.20
N PHE A 576 29.34 17.07 -12.46
CA PHE A 576 30.07 15.96 -13.02
C PHE A 576 31.55 16.28 -13.27
N ALA A 577 31.92 17.50 -13.63
CA ALA A 577 33.32 17.87 -13.85
C ALA A 577 34.15 17.61 -12.57
N LYS A 578 33.65 18.02 -11.42
CA LYS A 578 34.28 17.79 -10.13
C LYS A 578 34.44 16.31 -9.82
N PHE A 579 33.38 15.53 -10.05
CA PHE A 579 33.40 14.09 -9.84
C PHE A 579 34.40 13.41 -10.80
N ARG A 580 34.37 13.73 -12.09
CA ARG A 580 35.30 13.17 -13.11
C ARG A 580 36.76 13.48 -12.83
N ALA A 581 37.04 14.52 -12.07
CA ALA A 581 38.38 14.85 -11.61
C ALA A 581 38.81 14.14 -10.31
N SER A 582 37.96 13.33 -9.74
CA SER A 582 38.20 12.66 -8.43
C SER A 582 38.74 11.24 -8.59
N PRO A 583 39.43 10.69 -7.55
CA PRO A 583 39.79 9.28 -7.52
C PRO A 583 38.59 8.33 -7.63
N LEU A 584 37.42 8.74 -7.16
CA LEU A 584 36.20 7.93 -7.24
C LEU A 584 35.75 7.69 -8.69
N PHE A 585 36.03 8.61 -9.60
CA PHE A 585 35.77 8.39 -11.03
C PHE A 585 36.66 7.25 -11.59
N LEU A 586 37.92 7.23 -11.22
CA LEU A 586 38.84 6.14 -11.61
C LEU A 586 38.40 4.80 -11.01
N ASP A 587 37.96 4.79 -9.76
CA ASP A 587 37.42 3.58 -9.12
C ASP A 587 36.15 3.10 -9.84
N SER A 588 35.27 4.02 -10.25
CA SER A 588 34.03 3.69 -10.97
C SER A 588 34.29 2.97 -12.31
N GLN A 589 35.43 3.23 -12.96
CA GLN A 589 35.81 2.57 -14.21
C GLN A 589 36.13 1.08 -14.03
N ASN A 590 36.43 0.64 -12.82
CA ASN A 590 36.64 -0.78 -12.53
C ASN A 590 35.31 -1.58 -12.65
N ARG A 591 34.20 -0.93 -12.34
CA ARG A 591 32.87 -1.55 -12.40
C ARG A 591 32.11 -1.21 -13.69
N TYR A 592 32.21 0.02 -14.12
CA TYR A 592 31.63 0.54 -15.35
C TYR A 592 32.75 1.23 -16.16
N PRO A 593 33.32 0.58 -17.17
CA PRO A 593 34.53 1.05 -17.84
C PRO A 593 34.46 2.45 -18.44
N ALA A 594 33.26 2.92 -18.84
CA ALA A 594 33.05 4.30 -19.23
C ALA A 594 33.34 5.29 -18.09
N GLY A 595 33.12 4.84 -16.85
CA GLY A 595 33.13 5.68 -15.65
C GLY A 595 31.76 6.30 -15.40
N TRP A 596 31.40 6.40 -14.13
CA TRP A 596 30.10 6.99 -13.76
C TRP A 596 29.95 8.40 -14.29
N THR A 597 28.73 8.81 -14.55
CA THR A 597 28.34 10.10 -15.10
C THR A 597 28.80 10.35 -16.54
N THR A 598 29.59 9.47 -17.15
CA THR A 598 30.10 9.71 -18.53
C THR A 598 28.95 9.77 -19.52
N ASP A 599 27.98 8.89 -19.40
CA ASP A 599 26.81 8.82 -20.28
C ASP A 599 25.59 9.53 -19.70
N ASP A 600 25.68 10.06 -18.48
CA ASP A 600 24.59 10.81 -17.84
C ASP A 600 24.53 12.24 -18.35
N ARG A 601 23.32 12.81 -18.34
CA ARG A 601 23.07 14.19 -18.78
C ARG A 601 22.35 15.00 -17.71
N ILE A 602 22.75 16.26 -17.56
CA ILE A 602 21.99 17.26 -16.83
C ILE A 602 21.21 18.05 -17.85
N ALA A 603 19.94 17.75 -18.02
CA ALA A 603 19.10 18.38 -19.01
C ALA A 603 17.62 18.33 -18.61
N ASP A 604 16.87 19.35 -19.02
CA ASP A 604 15.41 19.30 -18.93
C ASP A 604 14.89 18.16 -19.81
N PRO A 605 14.19 17.16 -19.24
CA PRO A 605 13.65 16.06 -20.01
C PRO A 605 12.51 16.48 -20.95
N HIS A 606 12.14 17.73 -20.99
CA HIS A 606 11.05 18.29 -21.81
C HIS A 606 9.79 17.44 -21.73
N PHE A 607 9.28 17.25 -20.52
CA PHE A 607 7.98 16.62 -20.31
C PHE A 607 6.85 17.50 -20.86
N VAL A 608 5.74 16.90 -21.25
CA VAL A 608 4.55 17.64 -21.73
C VAL A 608 4.09 18.65 -20.68
N ARG A 609 4.09 18.26 -19.40
CA ARG A 609 3.76 19.17 -18.30
C ARG A 609 4.40 18.69 -16.99
N LEU A 610 5.30 19.48 -16.45
CA LEU A 610 5.81 19.32 -15.10
C LEU A 610 6.04 20.69 -14.49
N THR A 611 5.49 20.94 -13.31
CA THR A 611 5.62 22.20 -12.57
C THR A 611 6.01 21.91 -11.13
N THR A 612 6.41 22.95 -10.39
CA THR A 612 6.61 22.88 -8.94
C THR A 612 5.29 22.83 -8.17
N ASP A 613 4.19 23.17 -8.80
CA ASP A 613 2.86 23.08 -8.21
C ASP A 613 2.42 21.63 -8.05
N ARG A 614 2.20 21.21 -6.80
CA ARG A 614 1.80 19.84 -6.44
C ARG A 614 0.34 19.55 -6.76
N THR A 615 -0.47 20.58 -6.96
CA THR A 615 -1.91 20.42 -7.26
C THR A 615 -2.17 20.12 -8.72
N THR A 616 -1.21 20.48 -9.59
CA THR A 616 -1.30 20.19 -11.01
C THR A 616 -0.73 18.79 -11.30
N PRO A 617 -1.53 17.82 -11.76
CA PRO A 617 -1.03 16.51 -12.15
C PRO A 617 0.06 16.61 -13.21
N PRO A 618 1.20 15.92 -13.06
CA PRO A 618 2.26 15.94 -14.05
C PRO A 618 1.88 15.09 -15.27
N ASP A 619 2.25 15.56 -16.44
CA ASP A 619 2.26 14.76 -17.67
C ASP A 619 3.70 14.50 -18.09
N LEU A 620 4.18 13.31 -17.78
CA LEU A 620 5.59 12.93 -17.92
C LEU A 620 5.90 12.24 -19.25
N ARG A 621 5.03 12.40 -20.26
CA ARG A 621 5.35 12.02 -21.63
C ARG A 621 6.45 12.92 -22.17
N LEU A 622 7.39 12.34 -22.90
CA LEU A 622 8.45 13.09 -23.57
C LEU A 622 7.87 13.89 -24.76
N GLN A 623 8.35 15.11 -24.94
CA GLN A 623 8.06 15.87 -26.14
C GLN A 623 9.06 15.53 -27.24
N PRO A 624 8.69 15.67 -28.52
CA PRO A 624 9.65 15.59 -29.63
C PRO A 624 10.81 16.55 -29.41
N GLY A 625 12.05 16.06 -29.55
CA GLY A 625 13.27 16.86 -29.28
C GLY A 625 13.69 16.86 -27.80
N SER A 626 13.05 16.09 -26.94
CA SER A 626 13.52 15.86 -25.56
C SER A 626 14.96 15.31 -25.57
N PRO A 627 15.86 15.82 -24.71
CA PRO A 627 17.20 15.25 -24.55
C PRO A 627 17.19 13.84 -23.95
N ALA A 628 16.04 13.33 -23.48
CA ALA A 628 15.88 11.96 -23.02
C ALA A 628 15.65 10.96 -24.15
N VAL A 629 15.29 11.43 -25.34
CA VAL A 629 15.12 10.59 -26.54
C VAL A 629 16.49 10.13 -27.05
N ASN A 630 16.64 8.81 -27.25
CA ASN A 630 17.90 8.18 -27.65
C ASN A 630 19.09 8.55 -26.73
N ALA A 631 18.82 8.80 -25.46
CA ALA A 631 19.84 9.23 -24.50
C ALA A 631 20.41 8.08 -23.69
N GLY A 632 19.71 6.97 -23.65
CA GLY A 632 20.08 5.82 -22.85
C GLY A 632 21.24 5.03 -23.44
N VAL A 633 21.83 4.20 -22.59
CA VAL A 633 22.84 3.21 -22.96
C VAL A 633 22.18 1.84 -23.13
N PRO A 634 22.79 0.92 -23.94
CA PRO A 634 22.30 -0.43 -24.05
C PRO A 634 22.30 -1.14 -22.68
N ILE A 635 21.18 -1.77 -22.32
CA ILE A 635 21.06 -2.64 -21.16
C ILE A 635 21.25 -4.11 -21.55
N PRO A 636 21.62 -5.01 -20.63
CA PRO A 636 21.75 -6.45 -20.91
C PRO A 636 20.54 -7.02 -21.63
N ALA A 637 20.79 -7.89 -22.63
CA ALA A 637 19.73 -8.39 -23.51
C ALA A 637 18.73 -9.32 -22.80
N ASP A 638 19.16 -9.93 -21.71
CA ASP A 638 18.38 -10.85 -20.86
C ASP A 638 17.55 -10.13 -19.79
N TRP A 639 17.73 -8.80 -19.62
CA TRP A 639 16.89 -8.06 -18.68
C TRP A 639 15.46 -7.89 -19.22
N PRO A 640 14.44 -8.04 -18.39
CA PRO A 640 13.06 -7.91 -18.82
C PRO A 640 12.71 -6.46 -19.18
N ASP A 641 12.35 -6.19 -20.39
CA ASP A 641 11.74 -4.93 -20.82
C ASP A 641 11.08 -5.12 -22.19
N LEU A 642 9.76 -5.12 -22.24
CA LEU A 642 8.98 -5.29 -23.46
C LEU A 642 8.94 -4.02 -24.34
N LEU A 643 9.36 -2.87 -23.79
CA LEU A 643 9.34 -1.59 -24.49
C LEU A 643 10.72 -1.17 -24.96
N ARG A 644 11.61 -2.14 -25.25
CA ARG A 644 12.94 -1.86 -25.78
C ARG A 644 12.85 -1.12 -27.11
N ASP A 645 13.54 0.00 -27.20
CA ASP A 645 13.71 0.72 -28.45
C ASP A 645 14.93 0.18 -29.21
N ALA A 646 14.74 -0.14 -30.49
CA ALA A 646 15.80 -0.68 -31.32
C ALA A 646 16.79 0.39 -31.81
N ASP A 647 16.36 1.63 -31.88
CA ASP A 647 17.14 2.75 -32.44
C ASP A 647 18.00 3.49 -31.39
N GLY A 648 17.98 3.05 -30.17
CA GLY A 648 18.60 3.66 -28.99
C GLY A 648 17.59 3.89 -27.90
N PRO A 649 17.90 3.47 -26.65
CA PRO A 649 16.90 3.52 -25.59
C PRO A 649 16.61 4.96 -25.16
N ASP A 650 15.32 5.30 -25.05
CA ASP A 650 14.88 6.53 -24.39
C ASP A 650 15.07 6.40 -22.88
N ALA A 651 15.53 7.45 -22.22
CA ALA A 651 15.57 7.49 -20.77
C ALA A 651 14.17 7.77 -20.20
N GLY A 652 13.85 7.13 -19.07
CA GLY A 652 12.57 7.29 -18.37
C GLY A 652 11.57 6.18 -18.62
N ALA A 653 10.39 6.31 -17.97
CA ALA A 653 9.40 5.26 -17.90
C ALA A 653 8.68 4.98 -19.23
N LEU A 654 8.46 6.01 -20.05
CA LEU A 654 7.73 5.89 -21.30
C LEU A 654 8.56 6.40 -22.48
N PRO A 655 8.90 5.53 -23.45
CA PRO A 655 9.50 5.96 -24.69
C PRO A 655 8.58 6.88 -25.50
N LEU A 656 9.16 7.80 -26.29
CA LEU A 656 8.42 8.80 -27.06
C LEU A 656 7.34 8.18 -27.99
N SER A 657 7.64 7.01 -28.56
CA SER A 657 6.77 6.34 -29.53
C SER A 657 5.66 5.49 -28.90
N VAL A 658 5.65 5.35 -27.57
CA VAL A 658 4.74 4.44 -26.87
C VAL A 658 3.58 5.21 -26.26
N SER A 659 2.36 4.69 -26.44
CA SER A 659 1.18 5.26 -25.80
C SER A 659 1.20 5.01 -24.29
N PRO A 660 0.81 5.99 -23.46
CA PRO A 660 0.69 5.80 -22.02
C PRO A 660 -0.39 4.77 -21.70
N TRP A 661 -0.21 4.13 -20.56
CA TRP A 661 -1.17 3.16 -20.01
C TRP A 661 -1.76 3.65 -18.69
N GLY A 662 -2.81 3.02 -18.23
CA GLY A 662 -3.35 3.22 -16.89
C GLY A 662 -2.80 2.18 -15.90
N VAL A 663 -2.82 2.54 -14.63
CA VAL A 663 -2.48 1.67 -13.50
C VAL A 663 -3.66 1.54 -12.55
N GLY A 664 -3.59 0.62 -11.62
CA GLY A 664 -4.69 0.38 -10.69
C GLY A 664 -5.89 -0.32 -11.33
N ILE A 665 -7.00 -0.35 -10.61
CA ILE A 665 -8.20 -1.09 -11.02
C ILE A 665 -8.68 -0.59 -12.38
N ASP A 666 -8.76 -1.48 -13.34
CA ASP A 666 -9.20 -1.21 -14.72
C ASP A 666 -8.40 -0.11 -15.44
N GLY A 667 -7.18 0.18 -14.96
CA GLY A 667 -6.37 1.25 -15.51
C GLY A 667 -6.93 2.65 -15.26
N ARG A 668 -7.75 2.84 -14.24
CA ARG A 668 -8.45 4.10 -13.96
C ARG A 668 -7.52 5.24 -13.52
N VAL A 669 -6.33 4.91 -13.03
CA VAL A 669 -5.33 5.91 -12.68
C VAL A 669 -4.36 6.04 -13.85
N PRO A 670 -4.27 7.19 -14.51
CA PRO A 670 -3.30 7.37 -15.56
C PRO A 670 -1.87 7.29 -15.01
N LEU A 671 -0.96 6.67 -15.75
CA LEU A 671 0.45 6.61 -15.37
C LEU A 671 1.03 8.02 -15.29
N PHE A 672 0.64 8.86 -16.23
CA PHE A 672 0.94 10.29 -16.25
C PHE A 672 -0.38 11.05 -16.05
N GLY A 673 -0.31 12.22 -15.39
CA GLY A 673 -1.49 13.08 -15.27
C GLY A 673 -1.92 13.59 -16.65
N GLU A 674 -3.22 13.57 -16.93
CA GLU A 674 -3.83 14.21 -18.09
C GLU A 674 -4.13 15.69 -17.82
#